data_d866fc94d10a705db895f50c1b249187
#
_entry.id   d866fc94d10a705db895f50c1b249187
#
_cell.length_a   1.000
_cell.length_b   1.000
_cell.length_c   1.000
_cell.angle_alpha   90.00
_cell.angle_beta   90.00
_cell.angle_gamma   90.00
#
_symmetry.space_group_name_H-M   'P 1'
#
loop_
_entity.id
_entity.type
_entity.pdbx_description
1 polymer ?
#
loop_
_entity_poly.entity_id
_entity_poly.type
_entity_poly.pdbx_seq_one_letter_code
_entity_poly.pdbx_strand_id
1 'polypeptide(L)'
;MRSVFHCVFFLFLVTAGSVTSSFHSIALFAQSVASGTIEGTVVDSTGAIVVGAMVEIRNPITGFEQTAVTDSMGTFRFANIPFNPYHLQVSQPGFAPAAQDVNVRSAVTVPIKVTLSVAGISETVQVEAGGQDILENVPYAHADVNISTLDKLPMFSPASGLSDAIVLSSPGVVADSNGFFHPLGDHAQTSFAIDGQPISDQQSKAFSTQVPVNAIQNMEVVTGTPNAEFGDKTSLVVNATTRSGLGLMKPKGEVLAQYGSFGTPSIEANFGIGGPKAGWFMAANGLRSGRFLDTPEFNPIHAIGNNSNAFNRFDYLPTSKDALHLNILLARNWFQTPNSLDQPTQDQRQKVVTFDFAPGYQHTFNSTMLMTINPFVRQDRVHYYPSPDPTDDSPATLSQNRRLTNWGVRADFSYTAGHHNVKVGAQLMQTHLQENFSLGITDFAFNPVCVNAAGDPQALPAVTNPAQCATRGLTANPDFNPGLLGLDLTRGGSLFQFAAAGNVNEYAAYVQDAITIGHLTLNPGLRIDRYDGVGRIYDTQAEPRVGVSYLIGPSQTVLHAGYARTMETPYNENLLVATSENASALVAAFSLEGQAPVKPGHRNQYNIGLQQALSRYVQIEADYFWKRTDNAYDFGVLFNTPIAFPITWPKSKLDGFSLRLSSTNIHGFQWYTTMGHNRARFFPQDGGVFRIDHDQNFQQTTNVRYQWKKDGPWAAVTWRYDSGLVAGSVSSLADALSLTPAEQAAIGFFCGSQVATPNSGISSCNSNFGATRLRIPAQGTADDDRNPSRIAPRHIFDLGIGTDNLLRRQEPSHIKLRFTISNLTNKVALYNFHSTFSGTHFVALRTYSGAIGFVF
;
A
#
# COMPACT_ATOMS: atom_id res chain seq x y z
N MET A 1 -0.60 24.05 24.67
CA MET A 1 -1.29 23.49 23.47
C MET A 1 -2.53 24.28 23.00
N ARG A 2 -3.07 25.24 23.74
CA ARG A 2 -4.21 26.08 23.31
C ARG A 2 -3.82 27.33 22.48
N SER A 3 -2.60 27.80 22.51
CA SER A 3 -2.17 29.05 21.85
C SER A 3 -1.65 28.88 20.43
N VAL A 4 -1.33 27.65 19.97
CA VAL A 4 -0.81 27.43 18.61
C VAL A 4 -1.97 27.27 17.59
N PHE A 5 -3.12 26.82 18.04
CA PHE A 5 -4.30 26.64 17.16
C PHE A 5 -4.96 27.96 16.73
N HIS A 6 -4.82 29.01 17.52
CA HIS A 6 -5.40 30.32 17.21
C HIS A 6 -4.55 31.17 16.25
N CYS A 7 -3.25 30.98 16.19
CA CYS A 7 -2.38 31.71 15.25
C CYS A 7 -2.46 31.19 13.82
N VAL A 8 -2.71 29.90 13.60
CA VAL A 8 -2.81 29.32 12.26
C VAL A 8 -4.16 29.67 11.60
N PHE A 9 -5.23 29.81 12.40
CA PHE A 9 -6.54 30.16 11.88
C PHE A 9 -6.68 31.66 11.51
N PHE A 10 -5.92 32.53 12.14
CA PHE A 10 -5.96 33.98 11.87
C PHE A 10 -5.09 34.43 10.69
N LEU A 11 -4.06 33.68 10.34
CA LEU A 11 -3.21 34.00 9.20
C LEU A 11 -3.86 33.66 7.83
N PHE A 12 -4.88 32.81 7.80
CA PHE A 12 -5.59 32.41 6.59
C PHE A 12 -6.80 33.30 6.23
N LEU A 13 -7.23 34.17 7.14
CA LEU A 13 -8.42 35.04 6.91
C LEU A 13 -8.09 36.42 6.37
N VAL A 14 -6.82 36.82 6.28
CA VAL A 14 -6.41 38.18 5.90
C VAL A 14 -6.07 38.34 4.40
N THR A 15 -5.92 37.24 3.64
CA THR A 15 -5.56 37.30 2.22
C THR A 15 -6.70 37.09 1.22
N ALA A 16 -7.95 36.98 1.66
CA ALA A 16 -9.11 36.75 0.78
C ALA A 16 -9.90 38.02 0.39
N GLY A 17 -9.33 39.19 0.60
CA GLY A 17 -9.95 40.45 0.30
C GLY A 17 -9.36 41.15 -0.93
N SER A 18 -10.21 41.32 -1.97
CA SER A 18 -10.07 42.21 -3.12
C SER A 18 -9.09 41.88 -4.25
N VAL A 19 -9.57 41.16 -5.28
CA VAL A 19 -9.34 41.51 -6.71
C VAL A 19 -10.58 41.14 -7.50
N THR A 20 -11.49 42.04 -7.67
CA THR A 20 -12.52 42.04 -8.74
C THR A 20 -12.06 42.97 -9.86
N SER A 21 -11.45 42.42 -10.89
CA SER A 21 -11.29 43.12 -12.17
C SER A 21 -11.68 42.18 -13.30
N SER A 22 -12.58 42.64 -14.10
CA SER A 22 -13.21 41.99 -15.26
C SER A 22 -12.17 41.58 -16.29
N PHE A 23 -11.91 40.29 -16.46
CA PHE A 23 -11.18 39.79 -17.61
C PHE A 23 -12.09 38.90 -18.46
N HIS A 24 -12.12 39.21 -19.74
CA HIS A 24 -12.79 38.43 -20.77
C HIS A 24 -12.16 37.04 -20.84
N SER A 25 -12.97 36.03 -20.67
CA SER A 25 -12.58 34.63 -20.60
C SER A 25 -12.16 34.08 -21.97
N ILE A 26 -10.88 33.98 -22.20
CA ILE A 26 -10.37 32.98 -23.13
C ILE A 26 -10.21 31.74 -22.30
N ALA A 27 -10.96 30.69 -22.58
CA ALA A 27 -10.84 29.42 -21.88
C ALA A 27 -9.46 28.79 -22.17
N LEU A 28 -8.61 28.68 -21.16
CA LEU A 28 -7.25 28.14 -21.24
C LEU A 28 -7.10 26.99 -20.24
N PHE A 29 -6.51 25.90 -20.68
CA PHE A 29 -6.68 24.55 -20.15
C PHE A 29 -5.36 23.88 -19.78
N ALA A 30 -5.29 23.16 -18.65
CA ALA A 30 -4.12 22.43 -18.23
C ALA A 30 -4.39 21.07 -17.60
N GLN A 31 -3.36 20.27 -17.49
CA GLN A 31 -3.33 18.84 -17.19
C GLN A 31 -2.62 18.56 -15.89
N SER A 32 -2.86 17.36 -15.30
CA SER A 32 -2.09 16.80 -14.20
C SER A 32 -1.04 15.82 -14.73
N VAL A 33 0.07 15.71 -14.02
CA VAL A 33 1.28 14.96 -14.45
C VAL A 33 1.06 13.43 -14.51
N ALA A 34 0.17 12.90 -13.66
CA ALA A 34 -0.10 11.46 -13.55
C ALA A 34 -1.51 11.11 -14.04
N SER A 35 -2.15 12.00 -14.78
CA SER A 35 -3.50 11.83 -15.29
C SER A 35 -3.63 12.39 -16.69
N GLY A 36 -4.66 11.95 -17.41
CA GLY A 36 -4.93 12.36 -18.77
C GLY A 36 -5.87 13.56 -18.88
N THR A 37 -6.02 14.03 -20.10
CA THR A 37 -7.00 15.03 -20.48
C THR A 37 -7.67 14.65 -21.80
N ILE A 38 -8.98 14.84 -21.86
CA ILE A 38 -9.74 14.83 -23.10
C ILE A 38 -10.20 16.25 -23.36
N GLU A 39 -9.97 16.77 -24.54
CA GLU A 39 -10.45 18.07 -25.01
C GLU A 39 -11.13 17.89 -26.35
N GLY A 40 -12.33 18.51 -26.48
CA GLY A 40 -13.08 18.30 -27.71
C GLY A 40 -13.96 19.48 -28.11
N THR A 41 -14.45 19.41 -29.34
CA THR A 41 -15.42 20.37 -29.88
C THR A 41 -16.64 19.59 -30.37
N VAL A 42 -17.83 20.11 -30.02
CA VAL A 42 -19.09 19.57 -30.49
C VAL A 42 -19.61 20.48 -31.59
N VAL A 43 -19.90 19.88 -32.75
CA VAL A 43 -20.47 20.58 -33.94
C VAL A 43 -21.72 19.84 -34.42
N ASP A 44 -22.57 20.52 -35.18
CA ASP A 44 -23.66 19.88 -35.90
C ASP A 44 -23.21 19.34 -37.28
N SER A 45 -24.12 18.72 -38.01
CA SER A 45 -23.87 18.15 -39.34
C SER A 45 -23.46 19.20 -40.39
N THR A 46 -23.65 20.50 -40.13
CA THR A 46 -23.22 21.60 -40.99
C THR A 46 -21.85 22.14 -40.62
N GLY A 47 -21.28 21.68 -39.48
CA GLY A 47 -20.04 22.19 -38.90
C GLY A 47 -20.22 23.39 -37.97
N ALA A 48 -21.45 23.81 -37.65
CA ALA A 48 -21.69 24.88 -36.69
C ALA A 48 -21.50 24.36 -35.25
N ILE A 49 -20.94 25.19 -34.36
CA ILE A 49 -20.68 24.86 -32.99
C ILE A 49 -21.96 24.64 -32.19
N VAL A 50 -22.00 23.66 -31.32
CA VAL A 50 -23.10 23.33 -30.41
C VAL A 50 -22.76 23.75 -28.98
N VAL A 51 -23.39 24.82 -28.52
CA VAL A 51 -23.21 25.39 -27.18
C VAL A 51 -24.15 24.71 -26.18
N GLY A 52 -23.71 24.47 -24.95
CA GLY A 52 -24.56 23.95 -23.88
C GLY A 52 -24.83 22.43 -24.00
N ALA A 53 -24.15 21.73 -24.89
CA ALA A 53 -24.24 20.25 -24.96
C ALA A 53 -23.63 19.60 -23.71
N MET A 54 -24.34 18.64 -23.13
CA MET A 54 -23.84 17.83 -22.03
C MET A 54 -22.96 16.70 -22.58
N VAL A 55 -21.74 16.66 -22.11
CA VAL A 55 -20.76 15.62 -22.43
C VAL A 55 -20.48 14.83 -21.18
N GLU A 56 -20.54 13.51 -21.28
CA GLU A 56 -20.25 12.57 -20.20
C GLU A 56 -19.15 11.61 -20.65
N ILE A 57 -18.17 11.36 -19.78
CA ILE A 57 -17.22 10.24 -19.93
C ILE A 57 -17.45 9.24 -18.82
N ARG A 58 -17.39 7.95 -19.17
CA ARG A 58 -17.59 6.86 -18.23
C ARG A 58 -16.63 5.70 -18.54
N ASN A 59 -15.99 5.14 -17.48
CA ASN A 59 -15.35 3.82 -17.56
C ASN A 59 -16.28 2.79 -16.88
N PRO A 60 -16.77 1.79 -17.60
CA PRO A 60 -17.77 0.84 -17.08
C PRO A 60 -17.21 -0.12 -16.02
N ILE A 61 -15.89 -0.36 -16.00
CA ILE A 61 -15.22 -1.26 -15.04
C ILE A 61 -14.96 -0.57 -13.72
N THR A 62 -14.28 0.57 -13.78
CA THR A 62 -13.93 1.32 -12.57
C THR A 62 -15.16 2.06 -12.00
N GLY A 63 -16.16 2.31 -12.83
CA GLY A 63 -17.31 3.15 -12.49
C GLY A 63 -16.95 4.65 -12.44
N PHE A 64 -15.80 5.05 -12.99
CA PHE A 64 -15.44 6.47 -13.10
C PHE A 64 -16.41 7.19 -14.06
N GLU A 65 -16.96 8.30 -13.60
CA GLU A 65 -17.91 9.12 -14.36
C GLU A 65 -17.60 10.59 -14.12
N GLN A 66 -17.53 11.37 -15.20
CA GLN A 66 -17.37 12.82 -15.14
C GLN A 66 -18.19 13.48 -16.24
N THR A 67 -18.79 14.63 -15.94
CA THR A 67 -19.60 15.41 -16.89
C THR A 67 -19.01 16.79 -17.11
N ALA A 68 -19.16 17.30 -18.34
CA ALA A 68 -18.83 18.68 -18.75
C ALA A 68 -19.93 19.22 -19.63
N VAL A 69 -19.98 20.54 -19.78
CA VAL A 69 -20.92 21.23 -20.69
C VAL A 69 -20.12 22.05 -21.68
N THR A 70 -20.48 22.03 -22.98
CA THR A 70 -19.79 22.83 -24.00
C THR A 70 -19.94 24.30 -23.75
N ASP A 71 -18.86 25.04 -23.89
CA ASP A 71 -18.80 26.50 -23.73
C ASP A 71 -19.34 27.26 -24.98
N SER A 72 -19.15 28.58 -24.98
CA SER A 72 -19.57 29.46 -26.10
C SER A 72 -18.86 29.19 -27.42
N MET A 73 -17.76 28.43 -27.43
CA MET A 73 -17.03 27.99 -28.62
C MET A 73 -17.36 26.53 -28.99
N GLY A 74 -18.34 25.90 -28.31
CA GLY A 74 -18.68 24.50 -28.50
C GLY A 74 -17.59 23.55 -27.94
N THR A 75 -16.69 24.05 -27.12
CA THR A 75 -15.60 23.23 -26.57
C THR A 75 -15.93 22.63 -25.20
N PHE A 76 -15.44 21.43 -24.95
CA PHE A 76 -15.53 20.76 -23.64
C PHE A 76 -14.18 20.20 -23.25
N ARG A 77 -14.02 19.92 -21.94
CA ARG A 77 -12.80 19.35 -21.42
C ARG A 77 -13.01 18.53 -20.16
N PHE A 78 -12.29 17.41 -20.10
CA PHE A 78 -12.07 16.60 -18.90
C PHE A 78 -10.58 16.62 -18.57
N ALA A 79 -10.22 17.12 -17.41
CA ALA A 79 -8.84 17.12 -16.90
C ALA A 79 -8.74 16.24 -15.65
N ASN A 80 -7.53 15.82 -15.32
CA ASN A 80 -7.23 14.98 -14.16
C ASN A 80 -7.98 13.65 -14.19
N ILE A 81 -8.09 13.02 -15.38
CA ILE A 81 -8.73 11.72 -15.56
C ILE A 81 -7.70 10.58 -15.55
N PRO A 82 -8.01 9.43 -14.93
CA PRO A 82 -7.16 8.27 -14.95
C PRO A 82 -6.78 7.80 -16.35
N PHE A 83 -5.66 7.09 -16.52
CA PHE A 83 -5.29 6.47 -17.79
C PHE A 83 -6.10 5.22 -18.03
N ASN A 84 -7.21 5.36 -18.75
CA ASN A 84 -8.18 4.30 -19.00
C ASN A 84 -8.88 4.49 -20.34
N PRO A 85 -9.52 3.46 -20.92
CA PRO A 85 -10.52 3.63 -21.96
C PRO A 85 -11.78 4.23 -21.36
N TYR A 86 -12.40 5.14 -22.10
CA TYR A 86 -13.64 5.82 -21.71
C TYR A 86 -14.68 5.74 -22.81
N HIS A 87 -15.92 5.56 -22.42
CA HIS A 87 -17.07 5.79 -23.27
C HIS A 87 -17.52 7.24 -23.12
N LEU A 88 -17.41 8.02 -24.20
CA LEU A 88 -17.82 9.44 -24.25
C LEU A 88 -19.19 9.52 -24.91
N GLN A 89 -20.14 10.17 -24.24
CA GLN A 89 -21.48 10.44 -24.75
C GLN A 89 -21.76 11.94 -24.75
N VAL A 90 -22.33 12.44 -25.86
CA VAL A 90 -22.74 13.82 -25.99
C VAL A 90 -24.26 13.88 -26.24
N SER A 91 -24.94 14.72 -25.49
CA SER A 91 -26.40 14.95 -25.62
C SER A 91 -26.75 16.43 -25.61
N GLN A 92 -27.69 16.80 -26.48
CA GLN A 92 -28.23 18.15 -26.56
C GLN A 92 -29.70 18.09 -27.00
N PRO A 93 -30.63 18.83 -26.36
CA PRO A 93 -32.02 18.88 -26.82
C PRO A 93 -32.13 19.31 -28.30
N GLY A 94 -32.89 18.55 -29.10
CA GLY A 94 -33.04 18.74 -30.53
C GLY A 94 -32.02 17.97 -31.40
N PHE A 95 -31.08 17.28 -30.82
CA PHE A 95 -30.11 16.44 -31.52
C PHE A 95 -30.23 14.98 -31.08
N ALA A 96 -29.83 14.05 -31.95
CA ALA A 96 -29.61 12.65 -31.58
C ALA A 96 -28.35 12.53 -30.73
N PRO A 97 -28.36 11.75 -29.63
CA PRO A 97 -27.14 11.51 -28.84
C PRO A 97 -26.04 10.91 -29.71
N ALA A 98 -24.81 11.37 -29.53
CA ALA A 98 -23.63 10.76 -30.14
C ALA A 98 -22.74 10.14 -29.08
N ALA A 99 -22.14 8.97 -29.40
CA ALA A 99 -21.21 8.29 -28.52
C ALA A 99 -19.98 7.81 -29.28
N GLN A 100 -18.81 7.80 -28.60
CA GLN A 100 -17.57 7.25 -29.12
C GLN A 100 -16.65 6.82 -27.98
N ASP A 101 -15.78 5.83 -28.26
CA ASP A 101 -14.78 5.39 -27.31
C ASP A 101 -13.52 6.24 -27.41
N VAL A 102 -12.93 6.54 -26.24
CA VAL A 102 -11.74 7.38 -26.11
C VAL A 102 -10.75 6.68 -25.23
N ASN A 103 -9.54 6.44 -25.76
CA ASN A 103 -8.49 5.79 -25.00
C ASN A 103 -7.48 6.82 -24.50
N VAL A 104 -7.39 6.98 -23.19
CA VAL A 104 -6.45 7.89 -22.52
C VAL A 104 -5.31 7.05 -21.96
N ARG A 105 -4.12 7.13 -22.56
CA ARG A 105 -2.96 6.29 -22.23
C ARG A 105 -1.75 7.08 -21.73
N SER A 106 -1.81 8.40 -21.81
CA SER A 106 -0.72 9.28 -21.39
C SER A 106 -1.25 10.63 -20.94
N ALA A 107 -0.38 11.43 -20.35
CA ALA A 107 -0.70 12.81 -19.99
C ALA A 107 -0.86 13.75 -21.23
N VAL A 108 -0.55 13.30 -22.44
CA VAL A 108 -0.79 14.07 -23.67
C VAL A 108 -2.29 14.18 -23.90
N THR A 109 -2.78 15.40 -24.19
CA THR A 109 -4.21 15.64 -24.41
C THR A 109 -4.73 14.82 -25.60
N VAL A 110 -5.86 14.13 -25.41
CA VAL A 110 -6.58 13.46 -26.49
C VAL A 110 -7.57 14.45 -27.12
N PRO A 111 -7.32 14.93 -28.36
CA PRO A 111 -8.23 15.84 -29.04
C PRO A 111 -9.40 15.07 -29.66
N ILE A 112 -10.63 15.57 -29.50
CA ILE A 112 -11.85 14.94 -30.00
C ILE A 112 -12.72 15.93 -30.75
N LYS A 113 -13.34 15.48 -31.84
CA LYS A 113 -14.42 16.19 -32.51
C LYS A 113 -15.68 15.32 -32.57
N VAL A 114 -16.77 15.81 -31.99
CA VAL A 114 -18.04 15.08 -31.99
C VAL A 114 -19.03 15.85 -32.91
N THR A 115 -19.65 15.13 -33.83
CA THR A 115 -20.67 15.70 -34.73
C THR A 115 -22.04 15.17 -34.30
N LEU A 116 -22.95 16.07 -33.96
CA LEU A 116 -24.33 15.75 -33.63
C LEU A 116 -25.22 15.83 -34.89
N SER A 117 -26.10 14.85 -35.06
CA SER A 117 -27.15 14.88 -36.08
C SER A 117 -28.45 15.43 -35.48
N VAL A 118 -29.22 16.15 -36.25
CA VAL A 118 -30.55 16.64 -35.82
C VAL A 118 -31.46 15.43 -35.55
N ALA A 119 -32.20 15.44 -34.46
CA ALA A 119 -33.10 14.35 -34.09
C ALA A 119 -34.20 14.21 -35.17
N GLY A 120 -34.10 13.15 -35.99
CA GLY A 120 -35.16 12.73 -36.90
C GLY A 120 -36.21 11.95 -36.15
N ILE A 121 -37.44 11.86 -36.74
CA ILE A 121 -38.63 11.26 -36.10
C ILE A 121 -38.46 9.74 -35.86
N SER A 122 -37.36 9.12 -36.30
CA SER A 122 -37.15 7.64 -36.15
C SER A 122 -35.71 7.25 -36.40
N GLU A 123 -34.80 7.50 -35.46
CA GLU A 123 -33.57 6.72 -35.34
C GLU A 123 -33.09 6.75 -33.90
N THR A 124 -33.42 5.70 -33.17
CA THR A 124 -32.71 5.35 -31.94
C THR A 124 -31.41 4.72 -32.40
N VAL A 125 -30.29 5.46 -32.40
CA VAL A 125 -28.94 4.86 -32.50
C VAL A 125 -28.75 4.13 -31.19
N GLN A 126 -29.11 2.85 -31.16
CA GLN A 126 -28.61 1.92 -30.14
C GLN A 126 -27.13 1.72 -30.47
N VAL A 127 -26.27 2.44 -29.77
CA VAL A 127 -24.87 2.01 -29.62
C VAL A 127 -24.93 0.78 -28.72
N GLU A 128 -25.03 -0.39 -29.30
CA GLU A 128 -24.77 -1.64 -28.58
C GLU A 128 -23.28 -1.61 -28.25
N ALA A 129 -22.97 -1.27 -27.01
CA ALA A 129 -21.64 -1.47 -26.47
C ALA A 129 -21.33 -2.97 -26.56
N GLY A 130 -20.58 -3.38 -27.56
CA GLY A 130 -19.96 -4.69 -27.62
C GLY A 130 -19.05 -4.82 -26.40
N GLY A 131 -18.83 -6.04 -25.88
CA GLY A 131 -17.98 -6.29 -24.71
C GLY A 131 -16.53 -5.73 -24.79
N GLN A 132 -16.17 -5.03 -25.85
CA GLN A 132 -14.89 -4.33 -26.01
C GLN A 132 -14.69 -3.18 -25.02
N ASP A 133 -15.77 -2.56 -24.56
CA ASP A 133 -15.72 -1.40 -23.64
C ASP A 133 -15.19 -1.76 -22.25
N ILE A 134 -15.10 -3.07 -21.95
CA ILE A 134 -14.62 -3.56 -20.67
C ILE A 134 -13.24 -4.23 -20.74
N LEU A 135 -12.57 -4.18 -21.88
CA LEU A 135 -11.23 -4.76 -22.10
C LEU A 135 -10.18 -3.67 -22.25
N GLU A 136 -9.03 -3.92 -21.67
CA GLU A 136 -7.87 -3.05 -21.80
C GLU A 136 -6.74 -3.76 -22.54
N ASN A 137 -6.39 -3.27 -23.73
CA ASN A 137 -5.27 -3.83 -24.51
C ASN A 137 -3.94 -3.30 -23.97
N VAL A 138 -3.59 -3.69 -22.73
CA VAL A 138 -2.32 -3.34 -22.08
C VAL A 138 -1.46 -4.58 -21.89
N PRO A 139 -0.11 -4.47 -21.95
CA PRO A 139 0.78 -5.62 -21.88
C PRO A 139 1.21 -6.01 -20.47
N TYR A 140 0.45 -5.66 -19.43
CA TYR A 140 0.76 -6.00 -18.04
C TYR A 140 -0.51 -6.16 -17.21
N ALA A 141 -0.44 -6.98 -16.16
CA ALA A 141 -1.50 -7.13 -15.17
C ALA A 141 -1.56 -5.92 -14.25
N HIS A 142 -2.76 -5.38 -14.03
CA HIS A 142 -3.00 -4.26 -13.12
C HIS A 142 -4.43 -4.29 -12.56
N ALA A 143 -4.69 -3.48 -11.57
CA ALA A 143 -6.01 -3.26 -11.02
C ALA A 143 -6.26 -1.77 -10.78
N ASP A 144 -7.36 -1.25 -11.34
CA ASP A 144 -7.80 0.11 -11.11
C ASP A 144 -8.78 0.19 -9.96
N VAL A 145 -8.53 1.11 -9.04
CA VAL A 145 -9.35 1.36 -7.86
C VAL A 145 -9.73 2.83 -7.79
N ASN A 146 -11.01 3.13 -7.96
CA ASN A 146 -11.50 4.50 -7.88
C ASN A 146 -12.17 4.83 -6.54
N ILE A 147 -12.40 6.13 -6.29
CA ILE A 147 -12.99 6.62 -5.05
C ILE A 147 -14.36 5.98 -4.74
N SER A 148 -15.20 5.71 -5.74
CA SER A 148 -16.54 5.13 -5.53
C SER A 148 -16.47 3.69 -5.00
N THR A 149 -15.39 2.99 -5.30
CA THR A 149 -15.10 1.67 -4.74
C THR A 149 -14.51 1.81 -3.33
N LEU A 150 -13.53 2.70 -3.15
CA LEU A 150 -12.87 2.97 -1.86
C LEU A 150 -13.87 3.36 -0.76
N ASP A 151 -14.83 4.24 -1.07
CA ASP A 151 -15.84 4.74 -0.11
C ASP A 151 -16.73 3.63 0.47
N LYS A 152 -16.86 2.49 -0.20
CA LYS A 152 -17.76 1.39 0.21
C LYS A 152 -17.04 0.12 0.65
N LEU A 153 -15.70 0.14 0.63
CA LEU A 153 -14.92 -0.96 1.22
C LEU A 153 -14.97 -0.90 2.76
N PRO A 154 -14.99 -2.06 3.42
CA PRO A 154 -14.94 -2.12 4.88
C PRO A 154 -13.51 -1.88 5.40
N MET A 155 -12.96 -0.70 5.17
CA MET A 155 -11.63 -0.33 5.66
C MET A 155 -11.65 -0.17 7.18
N PHE A 156 -10.67 -0.78 7.85
CA PHE A 156 -10.66 -0.88 9.31
C PHE A 156 -10.14 0.39 9.98
N SER A 157 -9.22 1.08 9.34
CA SER A 157 -8.54 2.22 9.94
C SER A 157 -8.17 3.27 8.91
N PRO A 158 -8.55 4.53 9.08
CA PRO A 158 -8.06 5.63 8.24
C PRO A 158 -6.53 5.74 8.21
N ALA A 159 -5.82 5.24 9.22
CA ALA A 159 -4.37 5.21 9.26
C ALA A 159 -3.73 4.16 8.33
N SER A 160 -4.49 3.14 7.91
CA SER A 160 -4.06 2.08 6.98
C SER A 160 -4.87 2.06 5.69
N GLY A 161 -5.69 3.06 5.44
CA GLY A 161 -6.71 3.01 4.38
C GLY A 161 -6.14 2.76 2.98
N LEU A 162 -4.95 3.26 2.67
CA LEU A 162 -4.29 2.99 1.38
C LEU A 162 -3.89 1.51 1.27
N SER A 163 -3.26 0.95 2.30
CA SER A 163 -2.88 -0.47 2.35
C SER A 163 -4.09 -1.38 2.30
N ASP A 164 -5.15 -1.06 3.07
CA ASP A 164 -6.40 -1.83 3.08
C ASP A 164 -7.06 -1.82 1.69
N ALA A 165 -7.04 -0.69 0.99
CA ALA A 165 -7.57 -0.57 -0.36
C ALA A 165 -6.81 -1.46 -1.36
N ILE A 166 -5.48 -1.49 -1.29
CA ILE A 166 -4.63 -2.34 -2.13
C ILE A 166 -4.94 -3.82 -1.88
N VAL A 167 -4.92 -4.26 -0.63
CA VAL A 167 -5.20 -5.66 -0.25
C VAL A 167 -6.59 -6.12 -0.67
N LEU A 168 -7.60 -5.28 -0.50
CA LEU A 168 -8.99 -5.65 -0.78
C LEU A 168 -9.34 -5.65 -2.27
N SER A 169 -8.59 -4.93 -3.10
CA SER A 169 -8.93 -4.74 -4.52
C SER A 169 -7.96 -5.41 -5.51
N SER A 170 -6.75 -5.74 -5.08
CA SER A 170 -5.71 -6.25 -5.98
C SER A 170 -5.49 -7.75 -5.81
N PRO A 171 -5.43 -8.54 -6.91
CA PRO A 171 -5.19 -9.97 -6.84
C PRO A 171 -3.74 -10.27 -6.40
N GLY A 172 -3.55 -11.31 -5.60
CA GLY A 172 -2.23 -11.80 -5.21
C GLY A 172 -1.53 -10.97 -4.11
N VAL A 173 -2.17 -9.93 -3.57
CA VAL A 173 -1.60 -9.13 -2.48
C VAL A 173 -2.03 -9.71 -1.14
N VAL A 174 -1.07 -10.25 -0.39
CA VAL A 174 -1.29 -10.91 0.91
C VAL A 174 -1.36 -9.88 2.01
N ALA A 175 -2.40 -9.93 2.83
CA ALA A 175 -2.54 -9.09 4.02
C ALA A 175 -1.71 -9.64 5.17
N ASP A 176 -0.96 -8.77 5.82
CA ASP A 176 -0.25 -9.02 7.06
C ASP A 176 -0.80 -8.14 8.20
N SER A 177 -0.27 -8.31 9.40
CA SER A 177 -0.62 -7.49 10.56
C SER A 177 -0.24 -6.01 10.36
N ASN A 178 -0.89 -5.14 11.11
CA ASN A 178 -0.56 -3.70 11.19
C ASN A 178 -0.66 -2.92 9.88
N GLY A 179 -1.42 -3.42 8.91
CA GLY A 179 -1.60 -2.78 7.60
C GLY A 179 -0.42 -2.98 6.66
N PHE A 180 0.42 -3.97 6.92
CA PHE A 180 1.38 -4.46 5.95
C PHE A 180 0.71 -5.32 4.90
N PHE A 181 1.36 -5.42 3.75
CA PHE A 181 0.98 -6.33 2.70
C PHE A 181 2.21 -6.79 1.91
N HIS A 182 2.12 -8.00 1.38
CA HIS A 182 3.18 -8.63 0.60
C HIS A 182 2.64 -8.98 -0.78
N PRO A 183 3.08 -8.25 -1.83
CA PRO A 183 2.64 -8.54 -3.18
C PRO A 183 3.21 -9.84 -3.67
N LEU A 184 2.37 -10.81 -4.01
CA LEU A 184 2.79 -12.07 -4.59
C LEU A 184 3.86 -12.82 -3.74
N GLY A 185 3.82 -12.67 -2.40
CA GLY A 185 4.79 -13.27 -1.48
C GLY A 185 6.16 -12.60 -1.48
N ASP A 186 6.29 -11.41 -2.04
CA ASP A 186 7.53 -10.66 -2.16
C ASP A 186 7.77 -9.75 -0.96
N HIS A 187 9.00 -9.73 -0.45
CA HIS A 187 9.43 -8.84 0.63
C HIS A 187 10.12 -7.55 0.16
N ALA A 188 10.41 -7.42 -1.13
CA ALA A 188 10.92 -6.16 -1.67
C ALA A 188 9.89 -5.04 -1.51
N GLN A 189 10.38 -3.81 -1.42
CA GLN A 189 9.49 -2.65 -1.25
C GLN A 189 8.60 -2.40 -2.46
N THR A 190 7.42 -1.88 -2.18
CA THR A 190 6.47 -1.37 -3.19
C THR A 190 6.89 0.03 -3.65
N SER A 191 6.86 0.25 -4.96
CA SER A 191 6.99 1.57 -5.54
C SER A 191 5.67 2.32 -5.45
N PHE A 192 5.65 3.44 -4.76
CA PHE A 192 4.51 4.36 -4.74
C PHE A 192 4.84 5.61 -5.55
N ALA A 193 3.92 6.01 -6.43
CA ALA A 193 3.95 7.31 -7.09
C ALA A 193 2.64 8.05 -6.82
N ILE A 194 2.72 9.26 -6.29
CA ILE A 194 1.55 10.11 -6.02
C ILE A 194 1.68 11.36 -6.87
N ASP A 195 0.78 11.54 -7.84
CA ASP A 195 0.85 12.59 -8.85
C ASP A 195 2.22 12.68 -9.54
N GLY A 196 2.87 11.52 -9.77
CA GLY A 196 4.19 11.40 -10.38
C GLY A 196 5.38 11.57 -9.45
N GLN A 197 5.17 11.91 -8.17
CA GLN A 197 6.22 11.92 -7.14
C GLN A 197 6.48 10.49 -6.63
N PRO A 198 7.72 9.98 -6.68
CA PRO A 198 8.08 8.72 -6.06
C PRO A 198 8.13 8.84 -4.54
N ILE A 199 7.67 7.81 -3.82
CA ILE A 199 7.78 7.70 -2.37
C ILE A 199 8.60 6.46 -2.05
N SER A 200 9.69 6.64 -1.31
CA SER A 200 10.71 5.61 -1.09
C SER A 200 10.63 4.92 0.27
N ASP A 201 9.64 5.24 1.11
CA ASP A 201 9.46 4.64 2.42
C ASP A 201 8.32 3.61 2.42
N GLN A 202 8.31 2.75 3.43
CA GLN A 202 7.25 1.76 3.60
C GLN A 202 5.93 2.41 4.02
N GLN A 203 4.90 2.20 3.23
CA GLN A 203 3.58 2.77 3.45
C GLN A 203 2.75 1.91 4.43
N SER A 204 3.05 2.00 5.72
CA SER A 204 2.33 1.30 6.79
C SER A 204 2.20 2.19 8.01
N LYS A 205 1.12 2.06 8.77
CA LYS A 205 0.89 2.84 10.01
C LYS A 205 1.94 2.59 11.09
N ALA A 206 2.65 1.47 11.05
CA ALA A 206 3.68 1.12 12.00
C ALA A 206 5.05 1.71 11.63
N PHE A 207 5.37 1.84 10.36
CA PHE A 207 6.71 2.24 9.89
C PHE A 207 6.76 3.63 9.29
N SER A 208 5.63 4.14 8.77
CA SER A 208 5.52 5.43 8.11
C SER A 208 4.13 6.04 8.31
N THR A 209 3.79 7.03 7.50
CA THR A 209 2.44 7.61 7.39
C THR A 209 1.96 7.49 5.96
N GLN A 210 0.65 7.43 5.77
CA GLN A 210 0.02 7.33 4.45
C GLN A 210 -0.67 8.63 4.06
N VAL A 211 -0.77 8.88 2.75
CA VAL A 211 -1.69 9.91 2.23
C VAL A 211 -3.13 9.50 2.59
N PRO A 212 -3.98 10.42 3.05
CA PRO A 212 -5.37 10.11 3.34
C PRO A 212 -6.09 9.52 2.12
N VAL A 213 -6.80 8.41 2.29
CA VAL A 213 -7.53 7.75 1.19
C VAL A 213 -8.55 8.68 0.55
N ASN A 214 -9.19 9.55 1.33
CA ASN A 214 -10.13 10.53 0.82
C ASN A 214 -9.47 11.67 0.01
N ALA A 215 -8.13 11.71 -0.09
CA ALA A 215 -7.40 12.54 -1.04
C ALA A 215 -7.23 11.87 -2.40
N ILE A 216 -7.36 10.55 -2.49
CA ILE A 216 -7.14 9.79 -3.72
C ILE A 216 -8.38 9.87 -4.59
N GLN A 217 -8.19 10.13 -5.89
CA GLN A 217 -9.23 10.07 -6.91
C GLN A 217 -9.27 8.69 -7.56
N ASN A 218 -8.09 8.20 -7.93
CA ASN A 218 -7.88 6.90 -8.57
C ASN A 218 -6.51 6.34 -8.19
N MET A 219 -6.40 5.03 -8.23
CA MET A 219 -5.17 4.31 -7.96
C MET A 219 -5.07 3.14 -8.93
N GLU A 220 -3.94 3.06 -9.64
CA GLU A 220 -3.56 1.92 -10.45
C GLU A 220 -2.55 1.07 -9.67
N VAL A 221 -2.79 -0.22 -9.56
CA VAL A 221 -1.93 -1.19 -8.88
C VAL A 221 -1.40 -2.18 -9.91
N VAL A 222 -0.14 -2.02 -10.32
CA VAL A 222 0.50 -2.87 -11.33
C VAL A 222 1.16 -4.06 -10.63
N THR A 223 0.64 -5.26 -10.88
CA THR A 223 1.15 -6.53 -10.36
C THR A 223 2.04 -7.27 -11.38
N GLY A 224 1.91 -6.92 -12.66
CA GLY A 224 2.72 -7.45 -13.76
C GLY A 224 4.09 -6.79 -13.90
N THR A 225 4.68 -6.91 -15.08
CA THR A 225 5.97 -6.27 -15.42
C THR A 225 5.79 -4.76 -15.58
N PRO A 226 6.45 -3.92 -14.77
CA PRO A 226 6.26 -2.48 -14.83
C PRO A 226 6.95 -1.85 -16.02
N ASN A 227 6.43 -0.72 -16.51
CA ASN A 227 7.06 0.11 -17.54
C ASN A 227 8.42 0.67 -17.07
N ALA A 228 9.29 1.10 -18.02
CA ALA A 228 10.65 1.56 -17.73
C ALA A 228 10.71 2.82 -16.87
N GLU A 229 9.66 3.59 -16.81
CA GLU A 229 9.54 4.77 -15.91
C GLU A 229 9.54 4.43 -14.42
N PHE A 230 9.23 3.19 -14.02
CA PHE A 230 9.25 2.71 -12.64
C PHE A 230 10.52 1.91 -12.37
N GLY A 231 11.16 2.09 -11.23
CA GLY A 231 12.40 1.40 -10.84
C GLY A 231 12.57 1.36 -9.33
N ASP A 232 13.73 0.98 -8.87
CA ASP A 232 14.23 0.90 -7.50
C ASP A 232 13.44 -0.03 -6.55
N LYS A 233 12.15 0.12 -6.43
CA LYS A 233 11.23 -0.64 -5.57
C LYS A 233 10.13 -1.25 -6.44
N THR A 234 10.25 -2.50 -6.82
CA THR A 234 9.41 -3.11 -7.87
C THR A 234 8.72 -4.41 -7.49
N SER A 235 8.50 -4.64 -6.19
CA SER A 235 7.64 -5.75 -5.78
C SER A 235 6.21 -5.56 -6.30
N LEU A 236 5.74 -4.33 -6.28
CA LEU A 236 4.47 -3.83 -6.78
C LEU A 236 4.65 -2.36 -7.16
N VAL A 237 3.92 -1.84 -8.13
CA VAL A 237 3.85 -0.41 -8.43
C VAL A 237 2.45 0.10 -8.13
N VAL A 238 2.34 1.12 -7.29
CA VAL A 238 1.10 1.83 -6.99
C VAL A 238 1.21 3.24 -7.52
N ASN A 239 0.40 3.58 -8.52
CA ASN A 239 0.33 4.90 -9.11
C ASN A 239 -0.99 5.56 -8.71
N ALA A 240 -0.94 6.54 -7.82
CA ALA A 240 -2.11 7.22 -7.29
C ALA A 240 -2.23 8.64 -7.84
N THR A 241 -3.43 8.99 -8.28
CA THR A 241 -3.81 10.35 -8.66
C THR A 241 -4.68 10.96 -7.57
N THR A 242 -4.31 12.15 -7.10
CA THR A 242 -5.09 12.83 -6.06
C THR A 242 -6.21 13.68 -6.64
N ARG A 243 -7.21 13.95 -5.82
CA ARG A 243 -8.33 14.83 -6.17
C ARG A 243 -7.84 16.28 -6.33
N SER A 244 -8.48 17.01 -7.23
CA SER A 244 -8.17 18.40 -7.53
C SER A 244 -9.38 19.30 -7.27
N GLY A 245 -9.13 20.55 -6.89
CA GLY A 245 -10.13 21.61 -6.83
C GLY A 245 -10.36 22.31 -8.16
N LEU A 246 -9.54 22.04 -9.17
CA LEU A 246 -9.60 22.72 -10.47
C LEU A 246 -10.95 22.48 -11.16
N GLY A 247 -11.58 23.54 -11.66
CA GLY A 247 -12.88 23.47 -12.31
C GLY A 247 -14.10 23.39 -11.37
N LEU A 248 -13.88 23.27 -10.06
CA LEU A 248 -14.97 23.27 -9.08
C LEU A 248 -15.45 24.69 -8.79
N MET A 249 -16.32 25.24 -9.66
CA MET A 249 -16.83 26.61 -9.55
C MET A 249 -17.60 26.89 -8.25
N LYS A 250 -18.08 25.86 -7.59
CA LYS A 250 -18.72 25.92 -6.27
C LYS A 250 -17.95 25.02 -5.30
N PRO A 251 -17.86 25.39 -4.02
CA PRO A 251 -17.29 24.52 -3.00
C PRO A 251 -17.97 23.15 -3.00
N LYS A 252 -17.16 22.09 -2.98
CA LYS A 252 -17.61 20.71 -2.79
C LYS A 252 -16.79 20.05 -1.73
N GLY A 253 -17.43 19.29 -0.85
CA GLY A 253 -16.71 18.61 0.20
C GLY A 253 -17.57 17.65 0.98
N GLU A 254 -16.93 17.00 1.92
CA GLU A 254 -17.56 16.07 2.85
C GLU A 254 -16.86 16.15 4.21
N VAL A 255 -17.63 16.08 5.26
CA VAL A 255 -17.14 15.83 6.62
C VAL A 255 -17.82 14.58 7.14
N LEU A 256 -17.05 13.57 7.52
CA LEU A 256 -17.52 12.29 8.05
C LEU A 256 -17.02 12.13 9.49
N ALA A 257 -17.92 11.99 10.45
CA ALA A 257 -17.62 11.62 11.82
C ALA A 257 -18.00 10.17 12.06
N GLN A 258 -17.09 9.39 12.66
CA GLN A 258 -17.30 7.96 12.93
C GLN A 258 -16.95 7.63 14.36
N TYR A 259 -17.65 6.66 14.92
CA TYR A 259 -17.31 6.04 16.20
C TYR A 259 -17.39 4.52 16.08
N GLY A 260 -16.41 3.83 16.65
CA GLY A 260 -16.31 2.37 16.56
C GLY A 260 -15.83 1.67 17.82
N SER A 261 -15.73 0.36 17.72
CA SER A 261 -15.21 -0.52 18.76
C SER A 261 -13.83 -0.05 19.26
N PHE A 262 -13.44 -0.45 20.46
CA PHE A 262 -12.22 -0.03 21.14
C PHE A 262 -12.16 1.49 21.43
N GLY A 263 -13.32 2.16 21.56
CA GLY A 263 -13.36 3.60 21.79
C GLY A 263 -12.66 4.38 20.68
N THR A 264 -12.99 4.08 19.41
CA THR A 264 -12.34 4.65 18.23
C THR A 264 -13.19 5.77 17.62
N PRO A 265 -13.11 7.02 18.11
CA PRO A 265 -13.57 8.18 17.36
C PRO A 265 -12.66 8.46 16.19
N SER A 266 -13.22 8.79 15.02
CA SER A 266 -12.48 9.34 13.90
C SER A 266 -13.26 10.44 13.21
N ILE A 267 -12.54 11.32 12.54
CA ILE A 267 -13.07 12.37 11.67
C ILE A 267 -12.30 12.38 10.36
N GLU A 268 -13.01 12.49 9.27
CA GLU A 268 -12.45 12.67 7.94
C GLU A 268 -13.13 13.88 7.31
N ALA A 269 -12.36 14.70 6.63
CA ALA A 269 -12.86 15.85 5.90
C ALA A 269 -12.16 15.99 4.56
N ASN A 270 -12.88 16.39 3.54
CA ASN A 270 -12.31 16.85 2.29
C ASN A 270 -13.06 18.08 1.78
N PHE A 271 -12.36 18.91 1.05
CA PHE A 271 -12.88 20.15 0.52
C PHE A 271 -12.17 20.51 -0.77
N GLY A 272 -12.91 20.90 -1.79
CA GLY A 272 -12.39 21.38 -3.06
C GLY A 272 -13.13 22.63 -3.54
N ILE A 273 -12.38 23.56 -4.05
CA ILE A 273 -12.89 24.78 -4.68
C ILE A 273 -11.92 25.26 -5.76
N GLY A 274 -12.40 25.89 -6.80
CA GLY A 274 -11.54 26.48 -7.81
C GLY A 274 -12.33 26.99 -8.99
N GLY A 275 -11.58 27.59 -9.91
CA GLY A 275 -12.08 28.06 -11.21
C GLY A 275 -11.36 27.34 -12.36
N PRO A 276 -11.44 27.89 -13.57
CA PRO A 276 -10.79 27.30 -14.74
C PRO A 276 -9.26 27.38 -14.70
N LYS A 277 -8.68 28.31 -13.93
CA LYS A 277 -7.23 28.54 -13.88
C LYS A 277 -6.56 28.20 -12.56
N ALA A 278 -7.29 28.09 -11.48
CA ALA A 278 -6.73 27.76 -10.17
C ALA A 278 -7.71 26.90 -9.40
N GLY A 279 -7.17 25.98 -8.63
CA GLY A 279 -7.92 25.08 -7.77
C GLY A 279 -7.19 24.78 -6.47
N TRP A 280 -7.95 24.53 -5.43
CA TRP A 280 -7.44 24.04 -4.15
C TRP A 280 -8.29 22.86 -3.71
N PHE A 281 -7.63 21.80 -3.34
CA PHE A 281 -8.22 20.62 -2.70
C PHE A 281 -7.50 20.32 -1.39
N MET A 282 -8.25 19.96 -0.37
CA MET A 282 -7.74 19.55 0.93
C MET A 282 -8.42 18.26 1.35
N ALA A 283 -7.65 17.36 1.95
CA ALA A 283 -8.16 16.20 2.68
C ALA A 283 -7.47 16.10 4.03
N ALA A 284 -8.23 15.79 5.07
CA ALA A 284 -7.69 15.61 6.42
C ALA A 284 -8.40 14.45 7.10
N ASN A 285 -7.68 13.75 7.97
CA ASN A 285 -8.27 12.77 8.86
C ASN A 285 -7.59 12.78 10.23
N GLY A 286 -8.30 12.26 11.21
CA GLY A 286 -7.77 12.04 12.55
C GLY A 286 -8.53 10.92 13.23
N LEU A 287 -7.82 10.08 13.97
CA LEU A 287 -8.41 9.04 14.78
C LEU A 287 -7.66 8.85 16.10
N ARG A 288 -8.34 8.28 17.07
CA ARG A 288 -7.75 7.64 18.24
C ARG A 288 -8.35 6.25 18.36
N SER A 289 -7.58 5.26 18.79
CA SER A 289 -8.08 3.90 19.02
C SER A 289 -7.43 3.27 20.24
N GLY A 290 -8.17 2.51 21.02
CA GLY A 290 -7.66 1.63 22.07
C GLY A 290 -7.04 0.32 21.50
N ARG A 291 -7.15 0.10 20.19
CA ARG A 291 -6.46 -0.94 19.43
C ARG A 291 -5.93 -0.36 18.12
N PHE A 292 -4.83 0.38 18.22
CA PHE A 292 -4.23 1.03 17.05
C PHE A 292 -3.45 0.04 16.19
N LEU A 293 -2.63 -0.80 16.82
CA LEU A 293 -1.95 -1.92 16.19
C LEU A 293 -2.70 -3.23 16.47
N ASP A 294 -2.40 -4.26 15.70
CA ASP A 294 -2.83 -5.61 16.01
C ASP A 294 -2.06 -6.13 17.23
N THR A 295 -2.70 -6.91 18.07
CA THR A 295 -2.21 -7.24 19.41
C THR A 295 -1.89 -8.72 19.54
N PRO A 296 -0.92 -9.11 20.38
CA PRO A 296 -0.64 -10.50 20.72
C PRO A 296 -1.70 -11.12 21.65
N GLU A 297 -2.60 -10.30 22.20
CA GLU A 297 -3.65 -10.69 23.13
C GLU A 297 -5.04 -10.29 22.64
N PHE A 298 -6.08 -11.04 23.06
CA PHE A 298 -7.46 -10.68 22.74
C PHE A 298 -7.89 -9.38 23.41
N ASN A 299 -7.50 -9.21 24.68
CA ASN A 299 -7.69 -7.96 25.42
C ASN A 299 -6.42 -7.13 25.27
N PRO A 300 -6.45 -6.06 24.46
CA PRO A 300 -5.26 -5.28 24.21
C PRO A 300 -4.64 -4.68 25.47
N ILE A 301 -3.34 -4.88 25.63
CA ILE A 301 -2.52 -4.18 26.61
C ILE A 301 -1.61 -3.21 25.85
N HIS A 302 -1.46 -1.97 26.34
CA HIS A 302 -0.63 -0.93 25.72
C HIS A 302 -0.85 -0.84 24.20
N ALA A 303 -2.12 -0.72 23.75
CA ALA A 303 -2.47 -0.72 22.34
C ALA A 303 -3.10 0.61 21.88
N ILE A 304 -3.04 1.65 22.72
CA ILE A 304 -3.60 2.97 22.38
C ILE A 304 -2.71 3.63 21.32
N GLY A 305 -3.37 4.25 20.34
CA GLY A 305 -2.69 5.08 19.38
C GLY A 305 -3.60 6.13 18.77
N ASN A 306 -2.98 7.04 18.05
CA ASN A 306 -3.68 8.09 17.32
C ASN A 306 -2.93 8.47 16.04
N ASN A 307 -3.70 8.93 15.07
CA ASN A 307 -3.24 9.39 13.77
C ASN A 307 -3.83 10.76 13.47
N SER A 308 -3.09 11.57 12.74
CA SER A 308 -3.60 12.80 12.14
C SER A 308 -2.85 13.10 10.85
N ASN A 309 -3.58 13.34 9.76
CA ASN A 309 -3.04 13.64 8.44
C ASN A 309 -3.76 14.84 7.86
N ALA A 310 -3.03 15.69 7.13
CA ALA A 310 -3.56 16.77 6.34
C ALA A 310 -2.82 16.81 5.00
N PHE A 311 -3.55 16.63 3.93
CA PHE A 311 -3.07 16.71 2.55
C PHE A 311 -3.68 17.93 1.88
N ASN A 312 -2.88 18.70 1.14
CA ASN A 312 -3.33 19.83 0.34
C ASN A 312 -2.76 19.71 -1.07
N ARG A 313 -3.59 20.00 -2.05
CA ARG A 313 -3.19 20.14 -3.45
C ARG A 313 -3.66 21.50 -3.99
N PHE A 314 -2.73 22.24 -4.54
CA PHE A 314 -2.96 23.50 -5.25
C PHE A 314 -2.64 23.28 -6.72
N ASP A 315 -3.55 23.64 -7.60
CA ASP A 315 -3.36 23.61 -9.04
C ASP A 315 -3.43 25.03 -9.59
N TYR A 316 -2.52 25.38 -10.49
CA TYR A 316 -2.51 26.69 -11.14
C TYR A 316 -2.08 26.61 -12.60
N LEU A 317 -2.82 27.27 -13.46
CA LEU A 317 -2.73 27.28 -14.91
C LEU A 317 -2.40 28.69 -15.40
N PRO A 318 -1.11 29.06 -15.40
CA PRO A 318 -0.71 30.40 -15.87
C PRO A 318 -1.06 30.64 -17.35
N THR A 319 -0.86 29.65 -18.19
CA THR A 319 -1.17 29.68 -19.64
C THR A 319 -1.93 28.43 -20.09
N SER A 320 -2.29 28.34 -21.37
CA SER A 320 -2.85 27.12 -21.98
C SER A 320 -1.84 25.98 -22.10
N LYS A 321 -0.55 26.30 -22.00
CA LYS A 321 0.54 25.35 -22.19
C LYS A 321 1.18 24.94 -20.89
N ASP A 322 0.97 25.70 -19.82
CA ASP A 322 1.67 25.53 -18.56
C ASP A 322 0.71 25.15 -17.44
N ALA A 323 1.05 24.11 -16.71
CA ALA A 323 0.38 23.65 -15.50
C ALA A 323 1.35 23.54 -14.35
N LEU A 324 0.95 24.04 -13.20
CA LEU A 324 1.63 23.91 -11.94
C LEU A 324 0.72 23.19 -10.96
N HIS A 325 1.25 22.28 -10.20
CA HIS A 325 0.59 21.75 -9.01
C HIS A 325 1.55 21.74 -7.82
N LEU A 326 0.99 21.74 -6.64
CA LEU A 326 1.75 21.63 -5.40
C LEU A 326 1.00 20.72 -4.45
N ASN A 327 1.62 19.61 -4.08
CA ASN A 327 1.16 18.72 -3.03
C ASN A 327 1.91 18.99 -1.73
N ILE A 328 1.18 19.05 -0.61
CA ILE A 328 1.74 19.19 0.73
C ILE A 328 1.08 18.17 1.64
N LEU A 329 1.86 17.29 2.29
CA LEU A 329 1.39 16.36 3.31
C LEU A 329 2.02 16.68 4.66
N LEU A 330 1.19 16.75 5.69
CA LEU A 330 1.57 16.77 7.09
C LEU A 330 0.91 15.59 7.77
N ALA A 331 1.70 14.68 8.34
CA ALA A 331 1.14 13.49 8.93
C ALA A 331 1.86 13.10 10.22
N ARG A 332 1.12 12.50 11.15
CA ARG A 332 1.64 12.02 12.42
C ARG A 332 0.90 10.78 12.88
N ASN A 333 1.68 9.75 13.26
CA ASN A 333 1.23 8.61 14.05
C ASN A 333 1.90 8.66 15.42
N TRP A 334 1.16 8.26 16.46
CA TRP A 334 1.69 7.96 17.79
C TRP A 334 0.96 6.74 18.32
N PHE A 335 1.69 5.77 18.85
CA PHE A 335 1.11 4.55 19.39
C PHE A 335 2.01 3.89 20.43
N GLN A 336 1.38 3.10 21.30
CA GLN A 336 2.02 2.13 22.15
C GLN A 336 2.28 0.85 21.33
N THR A 337 3.39 0.16 21.62
CA THR A 337 3.67 -1.18 21.07
C THR A 337 2.93 -2.20 21.94
N PRO A 338 1.94 -2.92 21.41
CA PRO A 338 1.21 -3.91 22.19
C PRO A 338 2.13 -5.02 22.68
N ASN A 339 1.92 -5.45 23.93
CA ASN A 339 2.68 -6.52 24.56
C ASN A 339 1.76 -7.63 25.12
N SER A 340 2.34 -8.74 25.56
CA SER A 340 1.66 -9.88 26.11
C SER A 340 1.39 -9.74 27.62
N LEU A 341 0.50 -10.58 28.13
CA LEU A 341 0.03 -10.55 29.54
C LEU A 341 1.12 -10.94 30.55
N ASP A 342 2.17 -11.61 30.12
CA ASP A 342 3.34 -11.97 30.92
C ASP A 342 4.30 -10.77 31.15
N GLN A 343 4.12 -9.68 30.39
CA GLN A 343 4.92 -8.45 30.51
C GLN A 343 4.02 -7.20 30.72
N PRO A 344 3.19 -7.15 31.76
CA PRO A 344 2.14 -6.15 31.88
C PRO A 344 2.62 -4.73 32.16
N THR A 345 3.87 -4.55 32.62
CA THR A 345 4.48 -3.23 32.90
C THR A 345 5.20 -2.64 31.70
N GLN A 346 5.50 -3.44 30.66
CA GLN A 346 6.18 -2.97 29.46
C GLN A 346 5.28 -2.01 28.66
N ASP A 347 5.68 -0.76 28.51
CA ASP A 347 4.91 0.31 27.85
C ASP A 347 5.79 1.08 26.84
N GLN A 348 6.26 0.39 25.84
CA GLN A 348 7.05 0.95 24.73
C GLN A 348 6.17 1.72 23.75
N ARG A 349 6.70 2.76 23.12
CA ARG A 349 5.91 3.69 22.31
C ARG A 349 6.67 4.12 21.07
N GLN A 350 5.91 4.46 20.01
CA GLN A 350 6.50 5.05 18.82
C GLN A 350 5.74 6.29 18.35
N LYS A 351 6.51 7.22 17.79
CA LYS A 351 6.01 8.41 17.12
C LYS A 351 6.62 8.51 15.74
N VAL A 352 5.78 8.65 14.72
CA VAL A 352 6.18 8.92 13.33
C VAL A 352 5.63 10.28 12.93
N VAL A 353 6.45 11.11 12.31
CA VAL A 353 6.04 12.42 11.78
C VAL A 353 6.59 12.57 10.37
N THR A 354 5.69 12.86 9.43
CA THR A 354 6.02 13.07 8.02
C THR A 354 5.67 14.49 7.60
N PHE A 355 6.59 15.08 6.86
CA PHE A 355 6.38 16.27 6.05
C PHE A 355 6.74 15.96 4.60
N ASP A 356 5.88 16.33 3.66
CA ASP A 356 6.13 16.19 2.24
C ASP A 356 5.74 17.47 1.50
N PHE A 357 6.58 17.89 0.56
CA PHE A 357 6.41 19.06 -0.29
C PHE A 357 6.83 18.70 -1.71
N ALA A 358 5.85 18.59 -2.62
CA ALA A 358 6.04 18.09 -3.96
C ALA A 358 5.38 19.04 -4.98
N PRO A 359 6.11 20.04 -5.48
CA PRO A 359 5.67 20.83 -6.62
C PRO A 359 5.85 20.03 -7.92
N GLY A 360 4.97 20.28 -8.89
CA GLY A 360 5.10 19.73 -10.23
C GLY A 360 4.83 20.81 -11.28
N TYR A 361 5.55 20.73 -12.38
CA TYR A 361 5.37 21.60 -13.54
C TYR A 361 5.22 20.77 -14.80
N GLN A 362 4.27 21.16 -15.62
CA GLN A 362 4.04 20.58 -16.94
C GLN A 362 4.00 21.65 -18.00
N HIS A 363 4.69 21.40 -19.10
CA HIS A 363 4.63 22.24 -20.32
C HIS A 363 4.17 21.43 -21.52
N THR A 364 3.11 21.89 -22.17
CA THR A 364 2.60 21.33 -23.42
C THR A 364 3.11 22.15 -24.60
N PHE A 365 4.08 21.61 -25.35
CA PHE A 365 4.63 22.27 -26.52
C PHE A 365 3.58 22.39 -27.64
N ASN A 366 2.89 21.28 -27.90
CA ASN A 366 1.80 21.16 -28.88
C ASN A 366 0.93 19.92 -28.53
N SER A 367 -0.01 19.55 -29.42
CA SER A 367 -0.92 18.41 -29.23
C SER A 367 -0.23 17.02 -29.18
N THR A 368 1.07 16.94 -29.48
CA THR A 368 1.81 15.67 -29.51
C THR A 368 2.99 15.63 -28.55
N MET A 369 3.37 16.75 -27.95
CA MET A 369 4.59 16.87 -27.16
C MET A 369 4.33 17.53 -25.81
N LEU A 370 4.83 16.91 -24.75
CA LEU A 370 4.64 17.33 -23.36
C LEU A 370 5.93 17.05 -22.54
N MET A 371 6.25 17.96 -21.64
CA MET A 371 7.31 17.80 -20.65
C MET A 371 6.74 17.97 -19.23
N THR A 372 7.26 17.17 -18.29
CA THR A 372 6.95 17.30 -16.86
C THR A 372 8.23 17.36 -16.03
N ILE A 373 8.20 18.13 -14.93
CA ILE A 373 9.30 18.24 -13.97
C ILE A 373 8.69 18.22 -12.56
N ASN A 374 9.08 17.24 -11.76
CA ASN A 374 8.52 16.97 -10.44
C ASN A 374 9.65 16.94 -9.39
N PRO A 375 10.08 18.09 -8.86
CA PRO A 375 10.95 18.10 -7.68
C PRO A 375 10.13 17.76 -6.43
N PHE A 376 10.80 17.22 -5.40
CA PHE A 376 10.16 16.91 -4.13
C PHE A 376 11.13 16.96 -2.97
N VAL A 377 10.62 17.15 -1.77
CA VAL A 377 11.31 16.91 -0.51
C VAL A 377 10.34 16.28 0.48
N ARG A 378 10.73 15.13 1.00
CA ARG A 378 9.99 14.39 2.03
C ARG A 378 10.89 14.11 3.22
N GLN A 379 10.41 14.35 4.43
CA GLN A 379 11.10 14.02 5.65
C GLN A 379 10.23 13.16 6.55
N ASP A 380 10.75 12.00 6.93
CA ASP A 380 10.16 11.10 7.91
C ASP A 380 11.03 11.04 9.16
N ARG A 381 10.41 11.26 10.32
CA ARG A 381 11.05 11.19 11.64
C ARG A 381 10.36 10.11 12.46
N VAL A 382 11.13 9.13 12.87
CA VAL A 382 10.66 8.05 13.74
C VAL A 382 11.38 8.15 15.07
N HIS A 383 10.62 8.13 16.14
CA HIS A 383 11.14 8.08 17.50
C HIS A 383 10.47 6.91 18.23
N TYR A 384 11.27 5.91 18.60
CA TYR A 384 10.87 4.79 19.45
C TYR A 384 11.37 5.05 20.87
N TYR A 385 10.49 4.90 21.84
CA TYR A 385 10.76 5.16 23.25
C TYR A 385 10.66 3.85 24.04
N PRO A 386 11.62 3.56 24.94
CA PRO A 386 11.49 2.50 25.88
C PRO A 386 10.33 2.74 26.85
N SER A 387 10.05 1.79 27.71
CA SER A 387 9.17 1.97 28.86
C SER A 387 9.67 3.12 29.74
N PRO A 388 8.78 3.78 30.52
CA PRO A 388 9.19 4.83 31.46
C PRO A 388 10.26 4.38 32.46
N ASP A 389 10.19 3.12 32.93
CA ASP A 389 11.29 2.40 33.57
C ASP A 389 11.87 1.43 32.53
N PRO A 390 13.10 1.63 32.07
CA PRO A 390 13.72 0.75 31.07
C PRO A 390 13.88 -0.71 31.52
N THR A 391 13.84 -0.98 32.83
CA THR A 391 13.92 -2.34 33.38
C THR A 391 12.63 -3.14 33.24
N ASP A 392 11.52 -2.47 32.91
CA ASP A 392 10.24 -3.10 32.56
C ASP A 392 10.24 -3.68 31.13
N ASP A 393 11.18 -3.28 30.28
CA ASP A 393 11.33 -3.83 28.92
C ASP A 393 11.98 -5.22 28.97
N SER A 394 11.43 -6.20 28.28
CA SER A 394 11.98 -7.56 28.17
C SER A 394 11.95 -8.03 26.71
N PRO A 395 13.00 -8.70 26.21
CA PRO A 395 14.24 -9.05 26.91
C PRO A 395 15.29 -7.92 26.93
N ALA A 396 15.00 -6.78 26.26
CA ALA A 396 15.91 -5.65 26.17
C ALA A 396 15.18 -4.31 26.09
N THR A 397 15.77 -3.27 26.66
CA THR A 397 15.33 -1.88 26.45
C THR A 397 15.96 -1.31 25.19
N LEU A 398 15.14 -0.64 24.37
CA LEU A 398 15.55 -0.06 23.09
C LEU A 398 15.07 1.38 22.96
N SER A 399 15.93 2.22 22.39
CA SER A 399 15.55 3.57 21.95
C SER A 399 16.06 3.82 20.55
N GLN A 400 15.23 4.47 19.73
CA GLN A 400 15.62 4.89 18.39
C GLN A 400 15.17 6.31 18.09
N ASN A 401 16.03 7.07 17.43
CA ASN A 401 15.68 8.34 16.80
C ASN A 401 16.24 8.34 15.37
N ARG A 402 15.37 8.16 14.40
CA ARG A 402 15.70 8.07 12.98
C ARG A 402 15.09 9.24 12.22
N ARG A 403 15.87 9.81 11.30
CA ARG A 403 15.40 10.81 10.33
C ARG A 403 15.83 10.40 8.94
N LEU A 404 14.88 10.29 8.04
CA LEU A 404 15.07 10.12 6.61
C LEU A 404 14.63 11.42 5.93
N THR A 405 15.52 12.02 5.14
CA THR A 405 15.19 13.19 4.30
C THR A 405 15.44 12.84 2.85
N ASN A 406 14.38 12.60 2.12
CA ASN A 406 14.41 12.31 0.70
C ASN A 406 14.17 13.60 -0.08
N TRP A 407 15.04 13.92 -1.02
CA TRP A 407 14.81 14.99 -1.96
C TRP A 407 15.26 14.56 -3.35
N GLY A 408 14.63 15.09 -4.36
CA GLY A 408 14.96 14.70 -5.71
C GLY A 408 14.14 15.43 -6.76
N VAL A 409 14.35 15.03 -8.00
CA VAL A 409 13.60 15.51 -9.14
C VAL A 409 13.41 14.37 -10.14
N ARG A 410 12.21 14.28 -10.67
CA ARG A 410 11.88 13.46 -11.84
C ARG A 410 11.48 14.37 -12.99
N ALA A 411 12.03 14.15 -14.17
CA ALA A 411 11.70 14.88 -15.39
C ALA A 411 11.37 13.90 -16.52
N ASP A 412 10.27 14.13 -17.22
CA ASP A 412 9.76 13.27 -18.28
C ASP A 412 9.44 14.13 -19.52
N PHE A 413 9.74 13.60 -20.69
CA PHE A 413 9.31 14.10 -21.98
C PHE A 413 8.50 13.03 -22.71
N SER A 414 7.28 13.37 -23.13
CA SER A 414 6.37 12.48 -23.83
C SER A 414 6.11 13.00 -25.25
N TYR A 415 6.12 12.07 -26.21
CA TYR A 415 5.85 12.35 -27.62
C TYR A 415 4.90 11.30 -28.19
N THR A 416 3.75 11.73 -28.67
CA THR A 416 2.73 10.86 -29.28
C THR A 416 2.54 11.22 -30.75
N ALA A 417 2.80 10.28 -31.64
CA ALA A 417 2.59 10.46 -33.09
C ALA A 417 2.33 9.12 -33.80
N GLY A 418 1.29 9.06 -34.60
CA GLY A 418 0.90 7.86 -35.31
C GLY A 418 0.62 6.69 -34.35
N HIS A 419 1.44 5.64 -34.45
CA HIS A 419 1.33 4.43 -33.59
C HIS A 419 2.18 4.50 -32.32
N HIS A 420 2.99 5.52 -32.15
CA HIS A 420 3.99 5.65 -31.10
C HIS A 420 3.54 6.57 -29.97
N ASN A 421 3.80 6.16 -28.73
CA ASN A 421 3.70 6.99 -27.54
C ASN A 421 5.00 6.84 -26.75
N VAL A 422 6.00 7.63 -27.15
CA VAL A 422 7.37 7.58 -26.59
C VAL A 422 7.43 8.41 -25.32
N LYS A 423 8.08 7.86 -24.30
CA LYS A 423 8.42 8.61 -23.07
C LYS A 423 9.90 8.42 -22.76
N VAL A 424 10.57 9.53 -22.54
CA VAL A 424 11.98 9.58 -22.11
C VAL A 424 12.04 10.34 -20.80
N GLY A 425 12.78 9.84 -19.81
CA GLY A 425 12.87 10.54 -18.54
C GLY A 425 14.14 10.26 -17.78
N ALA A 426 14.32 11.05 -16.73
CA ALA A 426 15.41 10.90 -15.77
C ALA A 426 14.90 11.18 -14.34
N GLN A 427 15.54 10.53 -13.38
CA GLN A 427 15.26 10.67 -11.96
C GLN A 427 16.59 10.83 -11.20
N LEU A 428 16.64 11.81 -10.32
CA LEU A 428 17.73 12.01 -9.37
C LEU A 428 17.10 12.03 -7.98
N MET A 429 17.60 11.20 -7.07
CA MET A 429 17.12 11.11 -5.71
C MET A 429 18.28 10.97 -4.73
N GLN A 430 18.20 11.68 -3.62
CA GLN A 430 19.11 11.52 -2.49
C GLN A 430 18.30 11.34 -1.21
N THR A 431 18.65 10.30 -0.46
CA THR A 431 18.16 10.06 0.90
C THR A 431 19.26 10.35 1.90
N HIS A 432 19.07 11.37 2.72
CA HIS A 432 19.93 11.65 3.86
C HIS A 432 19.41 10.88 5.08
N LEU A 433 20.25 9.96 5.56
CA LEU A 433 19.96 9.10 6.71
C LEU A 433 20.61 9.67 7.96
N GLN A 434 19.86 9.69 9.07
CA GLN A 434 20.39 9.96 10.42
C GLN A 434 19.78 8.94 11.36
N GLU A 435 20.62 8.14 12.01
CA GLU A 435 20.17 7.06 12.90
C GLU A 435 20.91 7.16 14.23
N ASN A 436 20.14 7.25 15.32
CA ASN A 436 20.62 7.11 16.69
C ASN A 436 19.85 5.95 17.32
N PHE A 437 20.59 5.02 17.93
CA PHE A 437 20.02 3.79 18.46
C PHE A 437 20.73 3.44 19.76
N SER A 438 19.98 2.94 20.75
CA SER A 438 20.54 2.34 21.94
C SER A 438 19.83 1.06 22.29
N LEU A 439 20.55 0.10 22.86
CA LEU A 439 20.06 -1.20 23.30
C LEU A 439 20.77 -1.64 24.56
N GLY A 440 20.04 -2.26 25.51
CA GLY A 440 20.59 -2.92 26.68
C GLY A 440 19.71 -4.09 27.09
N ILE A 441 20.30 -5.23 27.40
CA ILE A 441 19.60 -6.42 27.89
C ILE A 441 19.12 -6.16 29.31
N THR A 442 17.84 -6.36 29.56
CA THR A 442 17.16 -6.13 30.83
C THR A 442 16.65 -7.42 31.48
N ASP A 443 16.71 -8.54 30.74
CA ASP A 443 16.33 -9.86 31.22
C ASP A 443 17.55 -10.79 31.24
N PHE A 444 17.99 -11.18 32.42
CA PHE A 444 19.11 -12.12 32.60
C PHE A 444 18.77 -13.53 32.09
N ALA A 445 17.50 -13.87 31.88
CA ALA A 445 17.08 -15.14 31.27
C ALA A 445 17.28 -15.16 29.74
N PHE A 446 17.50 -14.01 29.12
CA PHE A 446 17.75 -13.91 27.68
C PHE A 446 19.10 -14.48 27.26
N ASN A 447 20.15 -14.31 28.10
CA ASN A 447 21.50 -14.88 27.89
C ASN A 447 21.98 -15.61 29.12
N PRO A 448 21.34 -16.73 29.52
CA PRO A 448 21.64 -17.41 30.76
C PRO A 448 23.01 -18.08 30.67
N VAL A 449 23.82 -17.87 31.71
CA VAL A 449 25.19 -18.44 31.79
C VAL A 449 25.19 -19.93 32.16
N CYS A 450 24.19 -20.37 32.96
CA CYS A 450 24.09 -21.72 33.48
C CYS A 450 22.75 -22.38 33.14
N VAL A 451 22.74 -23.68 33.02
CA VAL A 451 21.53 -24.50 32.90
C VAL A 451 21.49 -25.55 34.04
N ASN A 452 20.29 -26.02 34.40
CA ASN A 452 20.11 -27.11 35.35
C ASN A 452 20.41 -28.49 34.70
N ALA A 453 20.22 -29.55 35.43
CA ALA A 453 20.46 -30.92 34.94
C ALA A 453 19.47 -31.35 33.83
N ALA A 454 18.33 -30.67 33.71
CA ALA A 454 17.37 -30.88 32.65
C ALA A 454 17.67 -30.04 31.39
N GLY A 455 18.66 -29.14 31.43
CA GLY A 455 19.00 -28.21 30.35
C GLY A 455 18.26 -26.88 30.45
N ASP A 456 17.43 -26.66 31.48
CA ASP A 456 16.65 -25.41 31.57
C ASP A 456 17.56 -24.25 31.99
N PRO A 457 17.41 -23.07 31.32
CA PRO A 457 18.12 -21.86 31.66
C PRO A 457 17.90 -21.41 33.11
N GLN A 458 18.99 -21.03 33.77
CA GLN A 458 18.94 -20.58 35.16
C GLN A 458 19.21 -19.07 35.26
N ALA A 459 18.20 -18.35 35.72
CA ALA A 459 18.19 -16.92 35.88
C ALA A 459 19.08 -16.50 37.10
N LEU A 460 20.36 -16.26 36.85
CA LEU A 460 21.35 -15.91 37.89
C LEU A 460 22.07 -14.60 37.54
N PRO A 461 21.59 -13.46 38.01
CA PRO A 461 22.20 -12.16 37.67
C PRO A 461 23.64 -11.98 38.12
N ALA A 462 24.03 -12.64 39.22
CA ALA A 462 25.40 -12.55 39.76
C ALA A 462 26.42 -13.45 39.05
N VAL A 463 25.98 -14.28 38.08
CA VAL A 463 26.86 -15.18 37.35
C VAL A 463 27.20 -14.61 35.98
N THR A 464 28.47 -14.36 35.72
CA THR A 464 29.00 -13.80 34.47
C THR A 464 29.98 -14.73 33.75
N ASN A 465 30.42 -15.82 34.41
CA ASN A 465 31.40 -16.75 33.84
C ASN A 465 30.85 -18.18 33.93
N PRO A 466 30.87 -18.98 32.85
CA PRO A 466 30.48 -20.39 32.85
C PRO A 466 31.16 -21.28 33.93
N ALA A 467 32.40 -20.95 34.29
CA ALA A 467 33.12 -21.68 35.35
C ALA A 467 32.45 -21.56 36.73
N GLN A 468 31.63 -20.58 36.96
CA GLN A 468 30.89 -20.37 38.22
C GLN A 468 29.66 -21.29 38.35
N CYS A 469 29.21 -21.93 37.27
CA CYS A 469 28.06 -22.82 37.30
C CYS A 469 28.30 -24.07 38.18
N ALA A 470 29.45 -24.68 38.05
CA ALA A 470 29.81 -25.89 38.81
C ALA A 470 29.75 -25.67 40.34
N THR A 471 30.15 -24.49 40.83
CA THR A 471 30.09 -24.14 42.26
C THR A 471 28.65 -24.03 42.81
N ARG A 472 27.67 -24.00 41.92
CA ARG A 472 26.24 -23.92 42.24
C ARG A 472 25.45 -25.16 41.90
N GLY A 473 26.17 -26.26 41.55
CA GLY A 473 25.54 -27.53 41.16
C GLY A 473 24.87 -27.50 39.79
N LEU A 474 25.29 -26.55 38.93
CA LEU A 474 24.74 -26.31 37.59
C LEU A 474 25.81 -26.60 36.53
N THR A 475 25.40 -26.73 35.28
CA THR A 475 26.29 -26.84 34.12
C THR A 475 26.36 -25.54 33.35
N ALA A 476 27.49 -25.33 32.66
CA ALA A 476 27.62 -24.20 31.76
C ALA A 476 26.58 -24.30 30.61
N ASN A 477 25.89 -23.19 30.27
CA ASN A 477 25.00 -23.15 29.12
C ASN A 477 25.83 -23.18 27.82
N PRO A 478 25.67 -24.18 26.94
CA PRO A 478 26.38 -24.22 25.67
C PRO A 478 26.05 -23.05 24.74
N ASP A 479 24.83 -22.48 24.85
CA ASP A 479 24.34 -21.36 24.02
C ASP A 479 24.67 -19.98 24.62
N PHE A 480 25.42 -19.96 25.77
CA PHE A 480 25.80 -18.68 26.36
C PHE A 480 26.72 -17.87 25.46
N ASN A 481 26.33 -16.65 25.12
CA ASN A 481 27.13 -15.73 24.34
C ASN A 481 27.85 -14.71 25.24
N PRO A 482 29.18 -14.89 25.49
CA PRO A 482 29.92 -13.93 26.30
C PRO A 482 30.02 -12.54 25.73
N GLY A 483 29.84 -12.34 24.40
CA GLY A 483 29.82 -11.05 23.73
C GLY A 483 28.68 -10.15 24.17
N LEU A 484 27.60 -10.73 24.69
CA LEU A 484 26.43 -9.97 25.17
C LEU A 484 26.60 -9.48 26.62
N LEU A 485 27.57 -9.95 27.40
CA LEU A 485 27.75 -9.50 28.80
C LEU A 485 27.97 -7.98 28.91
N GLY A 486 28.71 -7.40 27.97
CA GLY A 486 28.95 -5.95 27.95
C GLY A 486 27.67 -5.12 27.79
N LEU A 487 26.58 -5.72 27.27
CA LEU A 487 25.28 -5.11 27.03
C LEU A 487 24.23 -5.52 28.06
N ASP A 488 24.56 -6.45 28.96
CA ASP A 488 23.64 -6.98 29.95
C ASP A 488 23.58 -6.06 31.19
N LEU A 489 22.58 -5.22 31.25
CA LEU A 489 22.37 -4.27 32.34
C LEU A 489 22.12 -4.97 33.67
N THR A 490 21.57 -6.18 33.65
CA THR A 490 21.33 -6.99 34.87
C THR A 490 22.59 -7.53 35.49
N ARG A 491 23.71 -7.56 34.74
CA ARG A 491 25.02 -8.06 35.13
C ARG A 491 26.10 -6.96 35.13
N GLY A 492 25.71 -5.69 35.17
CA GLY A 492 26.64 -4.56 35.22
C GLY A 492 27.19 -4.12 33.87
N GLY A 493 26.61 -4.56 32.78
CA GLY A 493 26.88 -4.05 31.43
C GLY A 493 26.38 -2.61 31.24
N SER A 494 26.53 -2.08 30.03
CA SER A 494 26.12 -0.73 29.65
C SER A 494 25.34 -0.74 28.35
N LEU A 495 24.57 0.31 28.11
CA LEU A 495 23.85 0.48 26.85
C LEU A 495 24.82 0.50 25.65
N PHE A 496 24.56 -0.35 24.67
CA PHE A 496 25.07 -0.12 23.32
C PHE A 496 24.53 1.20 22.80
N GLN A 497 25.39 1.98 22.18
CA GLN A 497 25.00 3.24 21.56
C GLN A 497 25.54 3.33 20.15
N PHE A 498 24.70 3.70 19.22
CA PHE A 498 25.02 3.90 17.83
C PHE A 498 24.52 5.27 17.39
N ALA A 499 25.35 6.01 16.67
CA ALA A 499 24.98 7.28 16.05
C ALA A 499 25.72 7.41 14.73
N ALA A 500 24.99 7.52 13.63
CA ALA A 500 25.55 7.66 12.31
C ALA A 500 24.69 8.55 11.41
N ALA A 501 25.32 9.09 10.36
CA ALA A 501 24.66 9.78 9.27
C ALA A 501 25.33 9.38 7.95
N GLY A 502 24.53 9.33 6.88
CA GLY A 502 25.01 8.97 5.55
C GLY A 502 24.04 9.37 4.46
N ASN A 503 24.45 9.23 3.23
CA ASN A 503 23.62 9.50 2.07
C ASN A 503 23.52 8.26 1.20
N VAL A 504 22.32 8.04 0.65
CA VAL A 504 22.06 7.15 -0.47
C VAL A 504 21.70 8.03 -1.66
N ASN A 505 22.37 7.83 -2.81
CA ASN A 505 22.04 8.54 -4.03
C ASN A 505 21.59 7.53 -5.10
N GLU A 506 20.50 7.85 -5.76
CA GLU A 506 19.91 7.03 -6.81
C GLU A 506 19.71 7.88 -8.05
N TYR A 507 20.21 7.37 -9.17
CA TYR A 507 20.15 8.03 -10.46
C TYR A 507 19.54 7.08 -11.48
N ALA A 508 18.60 7.58 -12.26
CA ALA A 508 17.98 6.79 -13.30
C ALA A 508 17.76 7.57 -14.57
N ALA A 509 17.88 6.88 -15.70
CA ALA A 509 17.46 7.37 -17.01
C ALA A 509 16.72 6.27 -17.74
N TYR A 510 15.67 6.63 -18.49
CA TYR A 510 14.87 5.63 -19.19
C TYR A 510 14.28 6.14 -20.50
N VAL A 511 13.99 5.20 -21.38
CA VAL A 511 13.21 5.39 -22.60
C VAL A 511 12.23 4.24 -22.74
N GLN A 512 11.02 4.55 -23.12
CA GLN A 512 9.97 3.56 -23.41
C GLN A 512 9.09 4.04 -24.54
N ASP A 513 8.48 3.09 -25.27
CA ASP A 513 7.51 3.38 -26.31
C ASP A 513 6.30 2.43 -26.19
N ALA A 514 5.10 2.97 -26.24
CA ALA A 514 3.88 2.19 -26.38
C ALA A 514 3.44 2.26 -27.85
N ILE A 515 3.72 1.18 -28.60
CA ILE A 515 3.46 1.07 -30.04
C ILE A 515 2.15 0.32 -30.22
N THR A 516 1.13 0.98 -30.78
CA THR A 516 -0.17 0.33 -31.06
C THR A 516 -0.41 0.24 -32.56
N ILE A 517 -0.49 -0.98 -33.10
CA ILE A 517 -0.74 -1.27 -34.52
C ILE A 517 -1.97 -2.18 -34.62
N GLY A 518 -3.13 -1.61 -34.91
CA GLY A 518 -4.38 -2.36 -34.92
C GLY A 518 -4.67 -2.98 -33.57
N HIS A 519 -4.70 -4.29 -33.50
CA HIS A 519 -4.95 -5.08 -32.28
C HIS A 519 -3.72 -5.39 -31.44
N LEU A 520 -2.52 -5.09 -31.95
CA LEU A 520 -1.24 -5.37 -31.28
C LEU A 520 -0.74 -4.13 -30.55
N THR A 521 -0.38 -4.29 -29.27
CA THR A 521 0.36 -3.29 -28.48
C THR A 521 1.71 -3.87 -28.05
N LEU A 522 2.77 -3.11 -28.25
CA LEU A 522 4.15 -3.45 -27.87
C LEU A 522 4.71 -2.34 -26.98
N ASN A 523 5.29 -2.69 -25.84
CA ASN A 523 5.92 -1.72 -24.92
C ASN A 523 7.41 -2.07 -24.70
N PRO A 524 8.31 -1.81 -25.64
CA PRO A 524 9.74 -1.88 -25.39
C PRO A 524 10.19 -0.72 -24.48
N GLY A 525 11.13 -1.02 -23.60
CA GLY A 525 11.73 -0.02 -22.73
C GLY A 525 13.12 -0.41 -22.26
N LEU A 526 13.91 0.60 -21.95
CA LEU A 526 15.22 0.45 -21.33
C LEU A 526 15.35 1.48 -20.22
N ARG A 527 15.75 1.03 -19.04
CA ARG A 527 16.13 1.88 -17.93
C ARG A 527 17.56 1.58 -17.51
N ILE A 528 18.27 2.56 -17.04
CA ILE A 528 19.59 2.43 -16.43
C ILE A 528 19.49 3.06 -15.05
N ASP A 529 19.73 2.27 -14.02
CA ASP A 529 19.81 2.73 -12.63
C ASP A 529 21.23 2.65 -12.12
N ARG A 530 21.61 3.65 -11.31
CA ARG A 530 22.83 3.67 -10.54
C ARG A 530 22.48 3.97 -9.09
N TYR A 531 22.96 3.11 -8.20
CA TYR A 531 22.87 3.21 -6.76
C TYR A 531 24.24 3.51 -6.16
N ASP A 532 24.34 4.57 -5.36
CA ASP A 532 25.50 4.91 -4.55
C ASP A 532 25.05 4.92 -3.07
N GLY A 533 25.25 3.80 -2.38
CA GLY A 533 24.79 3.59 -1.01
C GLY A 533 25.83 3.88 0.07
N VAL A 534 25.40 3.73 1.32
CA VAL A 534 26.28 3.81 2.47
C VAL A 534 27.30 2.66 2.48
N GLY A 535 28.44 2.84 3.17
CA GLY A 535 29.48 1.82 3.21
C GLY A 535 30.25 1.65 1.89
N ARG A 536 30.18 2.61 0.96
CA ARG A 536 30.80 2.54 -0.40
C ARG A 536 30.25 1.40 -1.25
N ILE A 537 28.98 1.11 -1.14
CA ILE A 537 28.29 0.15 -1.98
C ILE A 537 27.80 0.86 -3.23
N TYR A 538 28.29 0.43 -4.40
CA TYR A 538 27.93 0.99 -5.69
C TYR A 538 27.37 -0.12 -6.58
N ASP A 539 26.31 0.19 -7.32
CA ASP A 539 25.80 -0.71 -8.36
C ASP A 539 25.28 0.10 -9.55
N THR A 540 25.35 -0.49 -10.74
CA THR A 540 24.79 0.10 -11.96
C THR A 540 24.22 -1.00 -12.82
N GLN A 541 22.95 -0.90 -13.18
CA GLN A 541 22.27 -1.92 -13.97
C GLN A 541 21.55 -1.33 -15.18
N ALA A 542 21.68 -2.01 -16.32
CA ALA A 542 20.80 -1.82 -17.47
C ALA A 542 19.60 -2.77 -17.36
N GLU A 543 18.41 -2.24 -17.53
CA GLU A 543 17.13 -2.87 -17.24
C GLU A 543 16.23 -2.91 -18.48
N PRO A 544 16.46 -3.86 -19.40
CA PRO A 544 15.57 -4.04 -20.55
C PRO A 544 14.21 -4.53 -20.08
N ARG A 545 13.17 -4.01 -20.71
CA ARG A 545 11.78 -4.38 -20.48
C ARG A 545 11.04 -4.49 -21.79
N VAL A 546 10.14 -5.45 -21.89
CA VAL A 546 9.28 -5.59 -23.04
C VAL A 546 7.95 -6.17 -22.61
N GLY A 547 6.88 -5.55 -23.08
CA GLY A 547 5.53 -6.06 -22.94
C GLY A 547 4.88 -6.20 -24.31
N VAL A 548 4.03 -7.20 -24.48
CA VAL A 548 3.23 -7.42 -25.69
C VAL A 548 1.81 -7.76 -25.29
N SER A 549 0.82 -7.15 -25.95
CA SER A 549 -0.56 -7.58 -25.86
C SER A 549 -1.22 -7.62 -27.24
N TYR A 550 -2.19 -8.52 -27.38
CA TYR A 550 -2.92 -8.73 -28.62
C TYR A 550 -4.40 -8.95 -28.36
N LEU A 551 -5.24 -8.10 -28.93
CA LEU A 551 -6.70 -8.18 -28.82
C LEU A 551 -7.25 -9.09 -29.94
N ILE A 552 -7.85 -10.21 -29.54
CA ILE A 552 -8.58 -11.12 -30.43
C ILE A 552 -10.05 -10.66 -30.46
N GLY A 553 -10.40 -9.83 -31.45
CA GLY A 553 -11.71 -9.18 -31.54
C GLY A 553 -12.92 -10.16 -31.53
N PRO A 554 -12.92 -11.26 -32.29
CA PRO A 554 -14.07 -12.18 -32.32
C PRO A 554 -14.40 -12.83 -30.95
N SER A 555 -13.39 -13.15 -30.14
CA SER A 555 -13.56 -13.77 -28.82
C SER A 555 -13.54 -12.75 -27.68
N GLN A 556 -13.34 -11.47 -27.97
CA GLN A 556 -13.18 -10.42 -26.95
C GLN A 556 -12.16 -10.80 -25.88
N THR A 557 -10.96 -11.19 -26.33
CA THR A 557 -9.87 -11.67 -25.49
C THR A 557 -8.59 -10.87 -25.77
N VAL A 558 -7.95 -10.36 -24.72
CA VAL A 558 -6.60 -9.80 -24.78
C VAL A 558 -5.65 -10.82 -24.21
N LEU A 559 -4.65 -11.23 -24.98
CA LEU A 559 -3.52 -12.00 -24.49
C LEU A 559 -2.37 -11.04 -24.23
N HIS A 560 -1.65 -11.21 -23.11
CA HIS A 560 -0.49 -10.39 -22.85
C HIS A 560 0.66 -11.21 -22.25
N ALA A 561 1.88 -10.72 -22.45
CA ALA A 561 3.09 -11.26 -21.86
C ALA A 561 4.12 -10.15 -21.66
N GLY A 562 4.95 -10.29 -20.63
CA GLY A 562 5.96 -9.29 -20.33
C GLY A 562 7.23 -9.90 -19.73
N TYR A 563 8.31 -9.16 -19.92
CA TYR A 563 9.59 -9.37 -19.27
C TYR A 563 10.13 -8.03 -18.75
N ALA A 564 10.64 -8.02 -17.52
CA ALA A 564 11.36 -6.89 -16.96
C ALA A 564 12.59 -7.38 -16.20
N ARG A 565 13.72 -6.70 -16.40
CA ARG A 565 14.84 -6.71 -15.48
C ARG A 565 14.79 -5.47 -14.63
N THR A 566 15.04 -5.59 -13.31
CA THR A 566 14.95 -4.47 -12.36
C THR A 566 16.03 -4.59 -11.31
N MET A 567 16.56 -3.42 -10.87
CA MET A 567 17.36 -3.30 -9.66
C MET A 567 16.43 -3.09 -8.47
N GLU A 568 16.62 -3.86 -7.41
CA GLU A 568 15.95 -3.68 -6.12
C GLU A 568 16.92 -2.97 -5.18
N THR A 569 16.61 -1.76 -4.75
CA THR A 569 17.47 -1.04 -3.81
C THR A 569 17.15 -1.41 -2.36
N PRO A 570 18.12 -1.33 -1.42
CA PRO A 570 17.88 -1.59 -0.01
C PRO A 570 16.81 -0.68 0.58
N TYR A 571 16.18 -1.15 1.65
CA TYR A 571 15.39 -0.27 2.50
C TYR A 571 16.28 0.79 3.11
N ASN A 572 15.79 2.02 3.16
CA ASN A 572 16.49 3.11 3.79
C ASN A 572 16.34 3.12 5.32
N GLU A 573 15.34 2.39 5.84
CA GLU A 573 15.07 2.28 7.26
C GLU A 573 16.14 1.46 7.98
N ASN A 574 16.88 2.09 8.90
CA ASN A 574 17.96 1.50 9.69
C ASN A 574 19.10 0.90 8.86
N LEU A 575 19.32 1.42 7.66
CA LEU A 575 20.34 0.95 6.74
C LEU A 575 21.75 1.20 7.30
N LEU A 576 21.95 2.30 8.04
CA LEU A 576 23.25 2.59 8.66
C LEU A 576 23.60 1.57 9.76
N VAL A 577 22.63 1.19 10.58
CA VAL A 577 22.80 0.10 11.59
C VAL A 577 23.10 -1.21 10.88
N ALA A 578 22.34 -1.56 9.85
CA ALA A 578 22.51 -2.84 9.13
C ALA A 578 23.86 -2.97 8.40
N THR A 579 24.48 -1.84 8.00
CA THR A 579 25.75 -1.84 7.26
C THR A 579 26.98 -1.50 8.10
N SER A 580 26.81 -1.20 9.40
CA SER A 580 27.89 -0.81 10.31
C SER A 580 28.65 -2.05 10.83
N GLU A 581 29.98 -2.01 10.78
CA GLU A 581 30.84 -3.05 11.41
C GLU A 581 30.59 -3.16 12.92
N ASN A 582 30.33 -2.04 13.59
CA ASN A 582 30.03 -2.02 15.03
C ASN A 582 28.67 -2.62 15.37
N ALA A 583 27.70 -2.46 14.48
CA ALA A 583 26.38 -3.06 14.64
C ALA A 583 26.33 -4.51 14.11
N SER A 584 27.25 -4.91 13.22
CA SER A 584 27.30 -6.28 12.71
C SER A 584 27.59 -7.28 13.84
N ALA A 585 28.42 -6.91 14.82
CA ALA A 585 28.63 -7.71 16.03
C ALA A 585 27.35 -7.88 16.86
N LEU A 586 26.51 -6.85 16.92
CA LEU A 586 25.21 -6.90 17.58
C LEU A 586 24.23 -7.78 16.78
N VAL A 587 24.18 -7.61 15.46
CA VAL A 587 23.34 -8.39 14.55
C VAL A 587 23.75 -9.87 14.57
N ALA A 588 25.04 -10.17 14.58
CA ALA A 588 25.57 -11.52 14.70
C ALA A 588 25.26 -12.16 16.07
N ALA A 589 25.29 -11.37 17.14
CA ALA A 589 24.97 -11.84 18.49
C ALA A 589 23.49 -12.26 18.64
N PHE A 590 22.60 -11.78 17.77
CA PHE A 590 21.18 -12.15 17.70
C PHE A 590 20.87 -13.22 16.64
N SER A 591 21.87 -14.00 16.21
CA SER A 591 21.71 -15.20 15.37
C SER A 591 21.04 -14.97 14.01
N LEU A 592 21.31 -13.87 13.33
CA LEU A 592 20.91 -13.68 11.95
C LEU A 592 21.92 -14.35 11.00
N GLU A 593 22.05 -15.67 11.10
CA GLU A 593 22.96 -16.46 10.27
C GLU A 593 22.43 -16.57 8.83
N GLY A 594 23.36 -16.72 7.88
CA GLY A 594 23.04 -17.03 6.47
C GLY A 594 22.70 -15.83 5.58
N GLN A 595 22.94 -14.61 6.04
CA GLN A 595 22.63 -13.40 5.29
C GLN A 595 23.76 -12.97 4.35
N ALA A 596 23.40 -12.48 3.17
CA ALA A 596 24.31 -11.82 2.25
C ALA A 596 24.56 -10.36 2.67
N PRO A 597 25.68 -9.72 2.23
CA PRO A 597 25.86 -8.29 2.43
C PRO A 597 24.70 -7.45 1.85
N VAL A 598 24.27 -6.43 2.58
CA VAL A 598 23.17 -5.51 2.13
C VAL A 598 23.65 -4.66 0.96
N LYS A 599 23.26 -5.06 -0.24
CA LYS A 599 23.57 -4.39 -1.52
C LYS A 599 22.40 -4.56 -2.47
N PRO A 600 22.26 -3.75 -3.54
CA PRO A 600 21.16 -3.89 -4.48
C PRO A 600 20.96 -5.32 -5.00
N GLY A 601 19.70 -5.74 -5.09
CA GLY A 601 19.30 -7.01 -5.68
C GLY A 601 19.03 -6.87 -7.17
N HIS A 602 19.20 -7.96 -7.92
CA HIS A 602 18.94 -8.01 -9.36
C HIS A 602 17.82 -8.99 -9.65
N ARG A 603 16.73 -8.46 -10.18
CA ARG A 603 15.52 -9.23 -10.44
C ARG A 603 15.26 -9.42 -11.92
N ASN A 604 14.87 -10.63 -12.33
CA ASN A 604 14.22 -10.90 -13.59
C ASN A 604 12.79 -11.35 -13.32
N GLN A 605 11.83 -10.64 -13.91
CA GLN A 605 10.40 -10.92 -13.78
C GLN A 605 9.80 -11.22 -15.15
N TYR A 606 8.93 -12.22 -15.18
CA TYR A 606 8.16 -12.62 -16.35
C TYR A 606 6.71 -12.72 -15.95
N ASN A 607 5.80 -12.35 -16.84
CA ASN A 607 4.38 -12.64 -16.71
C ASN A 607 3.77 -13.05 -18.05
N ILE A 608 2.73 -13.86 -17.99
CA ILE A 608 1.85 -14.18 -19.11
C ILE A 608 0.43 -14.19 -18.58
N GLY A 609 -0.50 -13.64 -19.34
CA GLY A 609 -1.87 -13.56 -18.89
C GLY A 609 -2.86 -13.34 -20.01
N LEU A 610 -4.11 -13.33 -19.61
CA LEU A 610 -5.22 -13.03 -20.48
C LEU A 610 -6.28 -12.19 -19.75
N GLN A 611 -6.95 -11.35 -20.52
CA GLN A 611 -8.14 -10.64 -20.11
C GLN A 611 -9.25 -10.97 -21.11
N GLN A 612 -10.45 -11.34 -20.65
CA GLN A 612 -11.55 -11.72 -21.52
C GLN A 612 -12.87 -11.17 -21.04
N ALA A 613 -13.63 -10.56 -21.93
CA ALA A 613 -15.03 -10.26 -21.71
C ALA A 613 -15.88 -11.53 -21.86
N LEU A 614 -16.36 -12.08 -20.77
CA LEU A 614 -17.30 -13.23 -20.76
C LEU A 614 -18.69 -12.81 -21.23
N SER A 615 -19.04 -11.55 -21.04
CA SER A 615 -20.25 -10.88 -21.54
C SER A 615 -20.00 -9.36 -21.50
N ARG A 616 -20.93 -8.56 -21.99
CA ARG A 616 -20.88 -7.09 -21.83
C ARG A 616 -20.88 -6.60 -20.38
N TYR A 617 -21.05 -7.49 -19.41
CA TYR A 617 -21.13 -7.14 -17.98
C TYR A 617 -20.05 -7.79 -17.13
N VAL A 618 -19.38 -8.82 -17.60
CA VAL A 618 -18.48 -9.64 -16.79
C VAL A 618 -17.16 -9.85 -17.51
N GLN A 619 -16.08 -9.57 -16.82
CA GLN A 619 -14.71 -9.73 -17.27
C GLN A 619 -13.96 -10.69 -16.35
N ILE A 620 -13.05 -11.47 -16.94
CA ILE A 620 -12.03 -12.25 -16.25
C ILE A 620 -10.65 -11.78 -16.67
N GLU A 621 -9.74 -11.69 -15.72
CA GLU A 621 -8.32 -11.47 -15.91
C GLU A 621 -7.55 -12.54 -15.15
N ALA A 622 -6.57 -13.16 -15.79
CA ALA A 622 -5.76 -14.21 -15.18
C ALA A 622 -4.31 -14.07 -15.63
N ASP A 623 -3.39 -14.10 -14.68
CA ASP A 623 -1.96 -13.96 -14.90
C ASP A 623 -1.19 -15.05 -14.19
N TYR A 624 -0.10 -15.49 -14.80
CA TYR A 624 0.94 -16.28 -14.15
C TYR A 624 2.26 -15.50 -14.19
N PHE A 625 2.98 -15.50 -13.09
CA PHE A 625 4.23 -14.75 -12.96
C PHE A 625 5.37 -15.63 -12.45
N TRP A 626 6.61 -15.23 -12.81
CA TRP A 626 7.86 -15.75 -12.25
C TRP A 626 8.76 -14.57 -11.91
N LYS A 627 9.31 -14.57 -10.68
CA LYS A 627 10.33 -13.63 -10.24
C LYS A 627 11.57 -14.42 -9.79
N ARG A 628 12.74 -13.99 -10.24
CA ARG A 628 14.03 -14.55 -9.81
C ARG A 628 14.91 -13.39 -9.40
N THR A 629 15.32 -13.36 -8.14
CA THR A 629 16.10 -12.27 -7.58
C THR A 629 17.39 -12.83 -7.02
N ASP A 630 18.53 -12.28 -7.42
CA ASP A 630 19.80 -12.45 -6.76
C ASP A 630 19.94 -11.34 -5.74
N ASN A 631 20.40 -11.67 -4.50
CA ASN A 631 20.43 -10.77 -3.37
C ASN A 631 19.05 -10.22 -3.00
N ALA A 632 18.14 -11.12 -2.66
CA ALA A 632 16.74 -10.81 -2.34
C ALA A 632 16.58 -10.23 -0.93
N TYR A 633 15.76 -9.20 -0.79
CA TYR A 633 15.53 -8.53 0.50
C TYR A 633 14.57 -9.28 1.40
N ASP A 634 14.80 -9.05 2.70
CA ASP A 634 13.97 -9.43 3.81
C ASP A 634 14.18 -8.43 4.96
N PHE A 635 13.44 -8.59 6.06
CA PHE A 635 13.55 -7.78 7.25
C PHE A 635 14.06 -8.57 8.44
N GLY A 636 15.07 -8.03 9.12
CA GLY A 636 15.33 -8.36 10.50
C GLY A 636 14.53 -7.42 11.40
N VAL A 637 14.02 -7.93 12.51
CA VAL A 637 13.27 -7.15 13.50
C VAL A 637 13.90 -7.38 14.87
N LEU A 638 14.01 -6.31 15.65
CA LEU A 638 14.54 -6.40 17.02
C LEU A 638 13.39 -6.66 18.00
N PHE A 639 13.41 -7.83 18.64
CA PHE A 639 12.57 -8.22 19.81
C PHE A 639 11.09 -7.86 19.67
N ASN A 640 10.44 -8.20 18.57
CA ASN A 640 9.02 -7.91 18.30
C ASN A 640 8.66 -6.42 18.38
N THR A 641 9.63 -5.52 18.21
CA THR A 641 9.40 -4.07 18.12
C THR A 641 9.20 -3.65 16.65
N PRO A 642 8.67 -2.47 16.36
CA PRO A 642 8.65 -1.93 15.00
C PRO A 642 10.02 -1.42 14.51
N ILE A 643 11.13 -1.86 15.12
CA ILE A 643 12.49 -1.53 14.67
C ILE A 643 12.94 -2.64 13.72
N ALA A 644 12.69 -2.41 12.44
CA ALA A 644 13.11 -3.30 11.35
C ALA A 644 14.36 -2.75 10.66
N PHE A 645 15.20 -3.63 10.14
CA PHE A 645 16.39 -3.30 9.35
C PHE A 645 16.51 -4.25 8.15
N PRO A 646 17.12 -3.80 7.02
CA PRO A 646 17.24 -4.63 5.84
C PRO A 646 18.23 -5.77 6.06
N ILE A 647 17.84 -6.95 5.63
CA ILE A 647 18.68 -8.13 5.48
C ILE A 647 18.54 -8.68 4.07
N THR A 648 19.45 -9.51 3.63
CA THR A 648 19.43 -10.09 2.29
C THR A 648 19.77 -11.57 2.29
N TRP A 649 19.08 -12.29 1.40
CA TRP A 649 19.34 -13.69 1.08
C TRP A 649 20.04 -13.78 -0.29
N PRO A 650 20.96 -14.72 -0.50
CA PRO A 650 21.67 -14.84 -1.78
C PRO A 650 20.76 -14.93 -2.98
N LYS A 651 19.59 -15.59 -2.85
CA LYS A 651 18.66 -15.80 -3.94
C LYS A 651 17.24 -15.99 -3.47
N SER A 652 16.27 -15.54 -4.29
CA SER A 652 14.86 -15.95 -4.19
C SER A 652 14.29 -16.40 -5.53
N LYS A 653 13.25 -17.25 -5.46
CA LYS A 653 12.43 -17.67 -6.59
C LYS A 653 10.98 -17.62 -6.15
N LEU A 654 10.21 -16.73 -6.77
CA LEU A 654 8.79 -16.57 -6.56
C LEU A 654 8.05 -16.94 -7.83
N ASP A 655 6.99 -17.71 -7.71
CA ASP A 655 6.08 -18.01 -8.80
C ASP A 655 4.65 -18.15 -8.29
N GLY A 656 3.67 -17.91 -9.17
CA GLY A 656 2.27 -18.01 -8.78
C GLY A 656 1.34 -17.48 -9.84
N PHE A 657 0.05 -17.54 -9.52
CA PHE A 657 -0.99 -16.96 -10.36
C PHE A 657 -1.83 -15.95 -9.60
N SER A 658 -2.38 -15.01 -10.34
CA SER A 658 -3.44 -14.10 -9.90
C SER A 658 -4.63 -14.18 -10.85
N LEU A 659 -5.84 -14.06 -10.30
CA LEU A 659 -7.09 -14.07 -11.06
C LEU A 659 -8.02 -13.01 -10.51
N ARG A 660 -8.68 -12.26 -11.39
CA ARG A 660 -9.74 -11.31 -11.07
C ARG A 660 -10.95 -11.61 -11.96
N LEU A 661 -12.12 -11.77 -11.33
CA LEU A 661 -13.42 -11.67 -11.99
C LEU A 661 -14.10 -10.40 -11.50
N SER A 662 -14.65 -9.61 -12.40
CA SER A 662 -15.35 -8.38 -12.05
C SER A 662 -16.59 -8.18 -12.92
N SER A 663 -17.61 -7.53 -12.35
CA SER A 663 -18.78 -7.08 -13.07
C SER A 663 -18.80 -5.57 -13.21
N THR A 664 -19.38 -5.08 -14.30
CA THR A 664 -19.86 -3.70 -14.38
C THR A 664 -21.06 -3.52 -13.44
N ASN A 665 -21.56 -2.29 -13.33
CA ASN A 665 -22.79 -2.04 -12.57
C ASN A 665 -24.03 -2.56 -13.35
N ILE A 666 -24.69 -3.59 -12.82
CA ILE A 666 -25.89 -4.21 -13.40
C ILE A 666 -27.09 -3.81 -12.53
N HIS A 667 -27.78 -2.74 -12.89
CA HIS A 667 -28.94 -2.22 -12.16
C HIS A 667 -28.71 -2.00 -10.66
N GLY A 668 -27.55 -1.47 -10.30
CA GLY A 668 -27.13 -1.24 -8.91
C GLY A 668 -26.37 -2.42 -8.27
N PHE A 669 -26.30 -3.57 -8.91
CA PHE A 669 -25.51 -4.72 -8.47
C PHE A 669 -24.12 -4.67 -9.11
N GLN A 670 -23.09 -4.82 -8.28
CA GLN A 670 -21.70 -4.91 -8.71
C GLN A 670 -20.95 -5.89 -7.81
N TRP A 671 -20.07 -6.67 -8.39
CA TRP A 671 -19.22 -7.59 -7.64
C TRP A 671 -17.85 -7.75 -8.28
N TYR A 672 -16.88 -8.10 -7.48
CA TYR A 672 -15.61 -8.63 -7.95
C TYR A 672 -15.11 -9.73 -7.02
N THR A 673 -14.28 -10.61 -7.55
CA THR A 673 -13.49 -11.55 -6.77
C THR A 673 -12.06 -11.55 -7.27
N THR A 674 -11.12 -11.49 -6.34
CA THR A 674 -9.68 -11.62 -6.59
C THR A 674 -9.19 -12.89 -5.95
N MET A 675 -8.31 -13.63 -6.63
CA MET A 675 -7.68 -14.84 -6.13
C MET A 675 -6.19 -14.77 -6.41
N GLY A 676 -5.38 -15.33 -5.52
CA GLY A 676 -3.93 -15.42 -5.69
C GLY A 676 -3.37 -16.69 -5.10
N HIS A 677 -2.35 -17.23 -5.75
CA HIS A 677 -1.53 -18.33 -5.27
C HIS A 677 -0.07 -17.92 -5.39
N ASN A 678 0.68 -18.10 -4.30
CA ASN A 678 2.10 -17.75 -4.26
C ASN A 678 2.92 -18.94 -3.80
N ARG A 679 4.14 -19.01 -4.35
CA ARG A 679 5.21 -19.87 -3.89
C ARG A 679 6.50 -19.06 -3.80
N ALA A 680 6.88 -18.64 -2.57
CA ALA A 680 8.03 -17.80 -2.31
C ALA A 680 9.15 -18.59 -1.61
N ARG A 681 10.21 -18.94 -2.38
CA ARG A 681 11.34 -19.74 -1.92
C ARG A 681 12.59 -18.89 -1.81
N PHE A 682 13.25 -18.97 -0.66
CA PHE A 682 14.49 -18.30 -0.37
C PHE A 682 15.60 -19.32 -0.14
N PHE A 683 16.83 -18.94 -0.49
CA PHE A 683 18.00 -19.81 -0.50
C PHE A 683 19.10 -19.18 0.34
N PRO A 684 19.39 -19.70 1.55
CA PRO A 684 20.45 -19.21 2.41
C PRO A 684 21.85 -19.59 1.90
N GLN A 685 22.91 -19.03 2.51
CA GLN A 685 24.31 -19.23 2.06
C GLN A 685 24.82 -20.63 2.36
N ASP A 686 24.40 -21.25 3.44
CA ASP A 686 24.75 -22.59 3.92
C ASP A 686 24.05 -23.72 3.13
N GLY A 687 23.19 -23.34 2.19
CA GLY A 687 22.42 -24.26 1.35
C GLY A 687 21.03 -24.51 1.93
N GLY A 688 20.24 -25.30 1.22
CA GLY A 688 18.85 -25.54 1.55
C GLY A 688 17.90 -24.60 0.85
N VAL A 689 16.63 -24.66 1.24
CA VAL A 689 15.55 -23.82 0.73
C VAL A 689 14.44 -23.73 1.78
N PHE A 690 13.88 -22.55 1.97
CA PHE A 690 12.75 -22.36 2.87
C PHE A 690 11.69 -21.47 2.24
N ARG A 691 10.46 -21.56 2.76
CA ARG A 691 9.38 -20.63 2.48
C ARG A 691 9.46 -19.47 3.43
N ILE A 692 9.44 -18.28 2.88
CA ILE A 692 9.43 -17.07 3.69
C ILE A 692 8.12 -16.98 4.52
N ASP A 693 8.17 -16.34 5.66
CA ASP A 693 7.07 -16.24 6.63
C ASP A 693 5.78 -15.61 6.06
N HIS A 694 5.87 -14.85 4.97
CA HIS A 694 4.71 -14.27 4.26
C HIS A 694 4.29 -15.07 3.01
N ASP A 695 4.85 -16.25 2.79
CA ASP A 695 4.34 -17.17 1.77
C ASP A 695 2.93 -17.63 2.17
N GLN A 696 1.96 -17.38 1.30
CA GLN A 696 0.58 -17.81 1.47
C GLN A 696 0.11 -18.59 0.23
N ASN A 697 -0.18 -19.88 0.40
CA ASN A 697 -0.50 -20.76 -0.71
C ASN A 697 -1.70 -20.29 -1.52
N PHE A 698 -2.74 -19.75 -0.87
CA PHE A 698 -3.94 -19.27 -1.55
C PHE A 698 -4.65 -18.19 -0.75
N GLN A 699 -5.16 -17.20 -1.46
CA GLN A 699 -6.00 -16.15 -0.91
C GLN A 699 -7.14 -15.84 -1.87
N GLN A 700 -8.25 -15.36 -1.32
CA GLN A 700 -9.40 -14.89 -2.08
C GLN A 700 -10.06 -13.71 -1.36
N THR A 701 -10.40 -12.69 -2.11
CA THR A 701 -11.27 -11.60 -1.65
C THR A 701 -12.44 -11.47 -2.61
N THR A 702 -13.66 -11.56 -2.11
CA THR A 702 -14.89 -11.35 -2.87
C THR A 702 -15.66 -10.22 -2.26
N ASN A 703 -15.98 -9.21 -3.04
CA ASN A 703 -16.84 -8.10 -2.65
C ASN A 703 -18.10 -8.09 -3.50
N VAL A 704 -19.24 -8.03 -2.86
CA VAL A 704 -20.56 -7.94 -3.49
C VAL A 704 -21.24 -6.69 -2.95
N ARG A 705 -21.70 -5.84 -3.85
CA ARG A 705 -22.36 -4.58 -3.53
C ARG A 705 -23.67 -4.44 -4.28
N TYR A 706 -24.69 -3.95 -3.58
CA TYR A 706 -25.95 -3.56 -4.18
C TYR A 706 -26.37 -2.16 -3.74
N GLN A 707 -26.68 -1.30 -4.67
CA GLN A 707 -27.19 0.05 -4.46
C GLN A 707 -28.57 0.19 -5.10
N TRP A 708 -29.59 0.45 -4.28
CA TRP A 708 -31.00 0.48 -4.73
C TRP A 708 -31.33 1.62 -5.69
N LYS A 709 -30.65 2.77 -5.55
CA LYS A 709 -30.82 3.95 -6.42
C LYS A 709 -29.52 4.74 -6.39
N LYS A 710 -29.30 5.59 -7.39
CA LYS A 710 -28.21 6.58 -7.34
C LYS A 710 -28.34 7.39 -6.02
N ASP A 711 -27.27 7.48 -5.27
CA ASP A 711 -27.16 8.13 -3.95
C ASP A 711 -28.13 7.59 -2.85
N GLY A 712 -28.80 6.49 -3.11
CA GLY A 712 -29.72 5.84 -2.19
C GLY A 712 -29.08 4.84 -1.23
N PRO A 713 -29.90 4.01 -0.56
CA PRO A 713 -29.43 2.93 0.29
C PRO A 713 -28.56 1.94 -0.48
N TRP A 714 -27.55 1.39 0.21
CA TRP A 714 -26.67 0.36 -0.32
C TRP A 714 -26.29 -0.67 0.76
N ALA A 715 -25.89 -1.85 0.32
CA ALA A 715 -25.30 -2.88 1.13
C ALA A 715 -24.09 -3.49 0.41
N ALA A 716 -23.05 -3.81 1.16
CA ALA A 716 -21.85 -4.46 0.65
C ALA A 716 -21.40 -5.57 1.61
N VAL A 717 -21.02 -6.72 1.05
CA VAL A 717 -20.45 -7.84 1.79
C VAL A 717 -19.08 -8.13 1.21
N THR A 718 -18.07 -8.23 2.06
CA THR A 718 -16.73 -8.67 1.69
C THR A 718 -16.44 -10.01 2.38
N TRP A 719 -16.06 -11.00 1.61
CA TRP A 719 -15.56 -12.28 2.09
C TRP A 719 -14.08 -12.41 1.74
N ARG A 720 -13.26 -12.68 2.76
CA ARG A 720 -11.84 -12.95 2.62
C ARG A 720 -11.53 -14.36 3.09
N TYR A 721 -10.81 -15.11 2.26
CA TYR A 721 -10.23 -16.39 2.60
C TYR A 721 -8.72 -16.32 2.50
N ASP A 722 -8.03 -16.74 3.56
CA ASP A 722 -6.58 -16.83 3.64
C ASP A 722 -6.21 -18.26 4.04
N SER A 723 -5.33 -18.91 3.28
CA SER A 723 -4.87 -20.26 3.59
C SER A 723 -3.86 -20.32 4.74
N GLY A 724 -3.37 -19.17 5.21
CA GLY A 724 -2.42 -18.99 6.30
C GLY A 724 -0.99 -18.78 5.82
N LEU A 725 -0.32 -17.84 6.48
CA LEU A 725 1.10 -17.53 6.31
C LEU A 725 1.96 -18.66 6.91
N VAL A 726 3.22 -18.76 6.48
CA VAL A 726 4.20 -19.63 7.13
C VAL A 726 4.48 -19.14 8.55
N ALA A 727 4.59 -20.04 9.49
CA ALA A 727 4.93 -19.77 10.88
C ALA A 727 6.17 -20.61 11.23
N GLY A 728 7.36 -20.01 11.14
CA GLY A 728 8.63 -20.71 11.20
C GLY A 728 8.99 -21.36 12.54
N SER A 729 8.25 -21.08 13.63
CA SER A 729 8.71 -21.36 14.99
C SER A 729 8.17 -22.63 15.63
N VAL A 730 7.16 -23.30 15.07
CA VAL A 730 6.52 -24.50 15.67
C VAL A 730 6.40 -25.59 14.62
N SER A 731 7.47 -26.32 14.40
CA SER A 731 7.55 -27.38 13.40
C SER A 731 7.26 -28.78 13.96
N SER A 732 7.23 -28.93 15.30
CA SER A 732 7.08 -30.23 15.97
C SER A 732 6.26 -30.14 17.26
N LEU A 733 5.92 -31.31 17.84
CA LEU A 733 5.32 -31.39 19.18
C LEU A 733 6.28 -30.82 20.25
N ALA A 734 7.57 -31.08 20.11
CA ALA A 734 8.58 -30.59 21.07
C ALA A 734 8.57 -29.04 21.09
N ASP A 735 8.56 -28.42 19.93
CA ASP A 735 8.47 -26.96 19.83
C ASP A 735 7.18 -26.43 20.49
N ALA A 736 6.04 -27.07 20.23
CA ALA A 736 4.77 -26.67 20.83
C ALA A 736 4.76 -26.80 22.37
N LEU A 737 5.43 -27.81 22.90
CA LEU A 737 5.54 -28.03 24.35
C LEU A 737 6.56 -27.08 25.02
N SER A 738 7.53 -26.55 24.28
CA SER A 738 8.49 -25.56 24.77
C SER A 738 7.94 -24.13 24.85
N LEU A 739 6.79 -23.85 24.21
CA LEU A 739 6.12 -22.56 24.27
C LEU A 739 5.64 -22.23 25.69
N THR A 740 5.63 -20.96 26.03
CA THR A 740 4.98 -20.46 27.26
C THR A 740 3.48 -20.78 27.29
N PRO A 741 2.84 -20.83 28.47
CA PRO A 741 1.39 -21.04 28.53
C PRO A 741 0.59 -20.04 27.69
N ALA A 742 0.98 -18.75 27.67
CA ALA A 742 0.34 -17.70 26.88
C ALA A 742 0.48 -17.98 25.37
N GLU A 743 1.66 -18.39 24.91
CA GLU A 743 1.89 -18.72 23.51
C GLU A 743 1.17 -20.00 23.08
N GLN A 744 1.16 -21.05 23.91
CA GLN A 744 0.34 -22.23 23.67
C GLN A 744 -1.15 -21.88 23.56
N ALA A 745 -1.62 -21.01 24.45
CA ALA A 745 -2.97 -20.49 24.38
C ALA A 745 -3.21 -19.67 23.11
N ALA A 746 -2.24 -18.86 22.66
CA ALA A 746 -2.33 -18.06 21.44
C ALA A 746 -2.52 -18.93 20.19
N ILE A 747 -1.78 -20.02 20.05
CA ILE A 747 -1.97 -20.96 18.93
C ILE A 747 -3.17 -21.89 19.11
N GLY A 748 -3.80 -21.92 20.31
CA GLY A 748 -4.88 -22.82 20.66
C GLY A 748 -4.42 -24.27 20.74
N PHE A 749 -3.27 -24.52 21.38
CA PHE A 749 -2.66 -25.83 21.53
C PHE A 749 -3.51 -26.72 22.42
N PHE A 750 -3.65 -27.99 22.04
CA PHE A 750 -4.37 -29.00 22.81
C PHE A 750 -3.67 -30.35 22.74
N CYS A 751 -3.91 -31.16 23.78
CA CYS A 751 -3.51 -32.56 23.88
C CYS A 751 -4.68 -33.39 24.38
N GLY A 752 -5.28 -34.24 23.54
CA GLY A 752 -6.53 -34.93 23.83
C GLY A 752 -7.66 -33.94 24.15
N SER A 753 -8.20 -34.00 25.36
CA SER A 753 -9.24 -33.09 25.87
C SER A 753 -8.68 -31.85 26.60
N GLN A 754 -7.37 -31.82 26.87
CA GLN A 754 -6.71 -30.70 27.53
C GLN A 754 -6.42 -29.59 26.53
N VAL A 755 -6.80 -28.35 26.85
CA VAL A 755 -6.54 -27.14 26.04
C VAL A 755 -5.70 -26.17 26.85
N ALA A 756 -4.62 -25.67 26.26
CA ALA A 756 -3.77 -24.67 26.89
C ALA A 756 -4.54 -23.37 27.14
N THR A 757 -4.27 -22.76 28.31
CA THR A 757 -4.77 -21.42 28.67
C THR A 757 -3.60 -20.51 29.02
N PRO A 758 -3.75 -19.18 29.00
CA PRO A 758 -2.65 -18.27 29.34
C PRO A 758 -1.98 -18.51 30.70
N ASN A 759 -2.72 -19.11 31.65
CA ASN A 759 -2.23 -19.38 32.99
C ASN A 759 -1.86 -20.87 33.22
N SER A 760 -2.11 -21.75 32.26
CA SER A 760 -1.89 -23.18 32.40
C SER A 760 -1.51 -23.80 31.06
N GLY A 761 -0.22 -24.02 30.87
CA GLY A 761 0.33 -24.69 29.71
C GLY A 761 0.27 -26.22 29.81
N ILE A 762 0.57 -26.88 28.69
CA ILE A 762 0.71 -28.32 28.56
C ILE A 762 2.20 -28.64 28.48
N SER A 763 2.72 -29.36 29.46
CA SER A 763 4.13 -29.69 29.56
C SER A 763 4.51 -31.07 28.95
N SER A 764 3.52 -31.95 28.73
CA SER A 764 3.70 -33.24 28.08
C SER A 764 2.45 -33.70 27.36
N CYS A 765 2.60 -34.43 26.26
CA CYS A 765 1.48 -34.92 25.48
C CYS A 765 1.73 -36.34 24.96
N ASN A 766 0.87 -37.30 25.39
CA ASN A 766 0.90 -38.70 24.97
C ASN A 766 -0.37 -39.11 24.22
N SER A 767 -1.13 -38.17 23.70
CA SER A 767 -2.35 -38.40 22.95
C SER A 767 -2.38 -37.54 21.69
N ASN A 768 -3.51 -37.51 20.95
CA ASN A 768 -3.65 -36.62 19.80
C ASN A 768 -3.44 -35.15 20.22
N PHE A 769 -2.51 -34.49 19.55
CA PHE A 769 -2.21 -33.07 19.75
C PHE A 769 -2.51 -32.26 18.49
N GLY A 770 -2.63 -30.96 18.66
CA GLY A 770 -2.77 -30.03 17.56
C GLY A 770 -2.95 -28.60 18.06
N ALA A 771 -3.12 -27.69 17.14
CA ALA A 771 -3.43 -26.30 17.42
C ALA A 771 -4.55 -25.81 16.53
N THR A 772 -5.49 -25.06 17.10
CA THR A 772 -6.69 -24.60 16.39
C THR A 772 -6.43 -23.38 15.49
N ARG A 773 -5.36 -22.63 15.76
CA ARG A 773 -5.00 -21.40 15.05
C ARG A 773 -3.64 -21.48 14.33
N LEU A 774 -2.92 -22.60 14.50
CA LEU A 774 -1.69 -22.89 13.82
C LEU A 774 -1.68 -24.36 13.36
N ARG A 775 -1.21 -24.63 12.16
CA ARG A 775 -1.06 -25.97 11.64
C ARG A 775 0.38 -26.45 11.94
N ILE A 776 0.49 -27.35 12.88
CA ILE A 776 1.76 -28.06 13.17
C ILE A 776 1.88 -29.22 12.18
N PRO A 777 3.00 -29.40 11.46
CA PRO A 777 3.23 -30.58 10.63
C PRO A 777 3.13 -31.88 11.44
N ALA A 778 2.68 -32.96 10.81
CA ALA A 778 2.72 -34.27 11.45
C ALA A 778 4.16 -34.67 11.76
N GLN A 779 4.37 -35.45 12.83
CA GLN A 779 5.70 -35.84 13.30
C GLN A 779 6.55 -36.43 12.17
N GLY A 780 7.75 -35.90 11.97
CA GLY A 780 8.70 -36.33 10.95
C GLY A 780 8.36 -35.91 9.52
N THR A 781 7.33 -35.05 9.32
CA THR A 781 6.94 -34.55 7.99
C THR A 781 7.23 -33.07 7.78
N ALA A 782 7.76 -32.37 8.79
CA ALA A 782 8.17 -30.97 8.66
C ALA A 782 9.25 -30.81 7.60
N ASP A 783 9.09 -29.82 6.75
CA ASP A 783 10.02 -29.48 5.68
C ASP A 783 9.83 -28.00 5.34
N ASP A 784 10.90 -27.23 5.37
CA ASP A 784 10.87 -25.78 5.25
C ASP A 784 10.40 -25.28 3.88
N ASP A 785 10.52 -26.09 2.82
CA ASP A 785 9.95 -25.76 1.49
C ASP A 785 8.57 -26.41 1.27
N ARG A 786 8.41 -27.69 1.59
CA ARG A 786 7.26 -28.47 1.14
C ARG A 786 6.13 -28.54 2.14
N ASN A 787 6.45 -28.54 3.43
CA ASN A 787 5.50 -28.68 4.52
C ASN A 787 5.91 -27.88 5.77
N PRO A 788 6.10 -26.55 5.66
CA PRO A 788 6.36 -25.71 6.83
C PRO A 788 5.12 -25.64 7.72
N SER A 789 5.31 -25.29 8.98
CA SER A 789 4.20 -24.89 9.83
C SER A 789 3.51 -23.63 9.26
N ARG A 790 2.19 -23.51 9.44
CA ARG A 790 1.40 -22.39 8.88
C ARG A 790 0.32 -21.96 9.86
N ILE A 791 -0.01 -20.69 9.81
CA ILE A 791 -1.25 -20.17 10.42
C ILE A 791 -2.44 -20.95 9.85
N ALA A 792 -3.41 -21.29 10.70
CA ALA A 792 -4.60 -22.02 10.27
C ALA A 792 -5.44 -21.17 9.31
N PRO A 793 -6.07 -21.79 8.31
CA PRO A 793 -6.93 -21.07 7.36
C PRO A 793 -8.04 -20.29 8.03
N ARG A 794 -8.35 -19.11 7.47
CA ARG A 794 -9.40 -18.25 8.03
C ARG A 794 -10.36 -17.74 6.95
N HIS A 795 -11.64 -17.67 7.32
CA HIS A 795 -12.68 -16.99 6.57
C HIS A 795 -13.14 -15.79 7.38
N ILE A 796 -13.03 -14.59 6.82
CA ILE A 796 -13.49 -13.34 7.43
C ILE A 796 -14.59 -12.76 6.55
N PHE A 797 -15.71 -12.42 7.16
CA PHE A 797 -16.83 -11.75 6.50
C PHE A 797 -17.03 -10.38 7.10
N ASP A 798 -17.12 -9.37 6.24
CA ASP A 798 -17.38 -7.99 6.62
C ASP A 798 -18.68 -7.51 5.97
N LEU A 799 -19.47 -6.72 6.66
CA LEU A 799 -20.75 -6.16 6.19
C LEU A 799 -20.71 -4.64 6.31
N GLY A 800 -21.00 -3.95 5.22
CA GLY A 800 -21.28 -2.52 5.18
C GLY A 800 -22.73 -2.27 4.74
N ILE A 801 -23.42 -1.39 5.42
CA ILE A 801 -24.72 -0.87 5.00
C ILE A 801 -24.75 0.65 5.15
N GLY A 802 -25.43 1.34 4.26
CA GLY A 802 -25.50 2.78 4.34
C GLY A 802 -26.47 3.42 3.36
N THR A 803 -26.46 4.73 3.35
CA THR A 803 -27.14 5.56 2.33
C THR A 803 -26.31 6.79 2.07
N ASP A 804 -26.16 7.13 0.81
CA ASP A 804 -25.40 8.32 0.41
C ASP A 804 -26.24 9.60 0.49
N ASN A 805 -27.60 9.49 0.55
CA ASN A 805 -28.52 10.61 0.73
C ASN A 805 -29.71 10.22 1.61
N LEU A 806 -29.55 10.35 2.94
CA LEU A 806 -30.56 9.94 3.93
C LEU A 806 -31.91 10.62 3.74
N LEU A 807 -31.90 11.92 3.50
CA LEU A 807 -33.13 12.73 3.40
C LEU A 807 -33.68 12.81 1.97
N ARG A 808 -33.04 12.11 1.02
CA ARG A 808 -33.43 12.11 -0.41
C ARG A 808 -33.59 13.50 -1.01
N ARG A 809 -32.74 14.42 -0.60
CA ARG A 809 -32.76 15.80 -1.12
C ARG A 809 -32.23 15.84 -2.55
N GLN A 810 -32.82 16.68 -3.39
CA GLN A 810 -32.30 16.97 -4.73
C GLN A 810 -31.18 18.02 -4.70
N GLU A 811 -31.01 18.69 -3.57
CA GLU A 811 -29.96 19.67 -3.34
C GLU A 811 -28.58 19.04 -3.26
N PRO A 812 -27.50 19.77 -3.61
CA PRO A 812 -26.13 19.28 -3.48
C PRO A 812 -25.76 18.83 -2.06
N SER A 813 -26.34 19.50 -1.06
CA SER A 813 -26.07 19.21 0.35
C SER A 813 -26.95 18.07 0.87
N HIS A 814 -26.32 16.99 1.35
CA HIS A 814 -27.03 15.82 1.85
C HIS A 814 -26.29 15.12 2.99
N ILE A 815 -27.00 14.27 3.72
CA ILE A 815 -26.46 13.49 4.84
C ILE A 815 -26.24 12.06 4.38
N LYS A 816 -25.02 11.53 4.61
CA LYS A 816 -24.67 10.13 4.48
C LYS A 816 -24.77 9.43 5.83
N LEU A 817 -25.15 8.16 5.83
CA LEU A 817 -25.02 7.26 6.97
C LEU A 817 -24.33 5.98 6.52
N ARG A 818 -23.43 5.46 7.36
CA ARG A 818 -22.78 4.19 7.16
C ARG A 818 -22.68 3.43 8.48
N PHE A 819 -22.95 2.14 8.43
CA PHE A 819 -22.69 1.20 9.51
C PHE A 819 -21.88 0.03 8.97
N THR A 820 -20.82 -0.35 9.67
CA THR A 820 -19.91 -1.42 9.25
C THR A 820 -19.73 -2.41 10.39
N ILE A 821 -19.77 -3.69 10.05
CA ILE A 821 -19.42 -4.81 10.93
C ILE A 821 -18.24 -5.52 10.29
N SER A 822 -17.08 -5.53 10.94
CA SER A 822 -15.93 -6.31 10.49
C SER A 822 -15.86 -7.61 11.30
N ASN A 823 -15.38 -8.68 10.65
CA ASN A 823 -15.35 -10.02 11.20
C ASN A 823 -16.74 -10.45 11.75
N LEU A 824 -17.77 -10.40 10.88
CA LEU A 824 -19.18 -10.65 11.21
C LEU A 824 -19.39 -11.96 11.97
N THR A 825 -18.63 -13.00 11.65
CA THR A 825 -18.72 -14.33 12.26
C THR A 825 -17.95 -14.44 13.58
N ASN A 826 -17.27 -13.38 14.02
CA ASN A 826 -16.40 -13.34 15.20
C ASN A 826 -15.33 -14.44 15.18
N LYS A 827 -14.72 -14.68 14.02
CA LYS A 827 -13.68 -15.68 13.85
C LYS A 827 -12.44 -15.29 14.67
N VAL A 828 -12.01 -16.18 15.55
CA VAL A 828 -10.72 -16.07 16.26
C VAL A 828 -9.63 -16.63 15.34
N ALA A 829 -8.68 -15.81 14.95
CA ALA A 829 -7.60 -16.19 14.04
C ALA A 829 -6.34 -15.36 14.30
N LEU A 830 -5.21 -15.87 13.86
CA LEU A 830 -3.93 -15.16 13.84
C LEU A 830 -3.67 -14.56 12.45
N TYR A 831 -2.96 -13.43 12.40
CA TYR A 831 -2.20 -13.02 11.22
C TYR A 831 -0.90 -13.79 11.15
N ASN A 832 -0.09 -13.73 12.20
CA ASN A 832 1.19 -14.40 12.32
C ASN A 832 1.47 -14.86 13.76
N PHE A 833 2.44 -15.74 13.90
CA PHE A 833 2.92 -16.26 15.19
C PHE A 833 4.43 -16.33 15.16
N HIS A 834 5.10 -15.63 16.09
CA HIS A 834 6.56 -15.50 16.16
C HIS A 834 7.21 -15.13 14.81
N SER A 835 6.51 -14.33 14.02
CA SER A 835 7.06 -13.83 12.76
C SER A 835 8.26 -12.94 13.04
N THR A 836 9.28 -13.08 12.21
CA THR A 836 10.48 -12.23 12.26
C THR A 836 10.15 -10.74 12.07
N PHE A 837 8.99 -10.45 11.49
CA PHE A 837 8.58 -9.10 11.14
C PHE A 837 7.67 -8.44 12.18
N SER A 838 6.70 -9.14 12.72
CA SER A 838 5.65 -8.53 13.55
C SER A 838 5.30 -9.35 14.81
N GLY A 839 5.99 -10.46 15.07
CA GLY A 839 5.70 -11.32 16.20
C GLY A 839 4.35 -12.03 16.11
N THR A 840 3.66 -12.19 17.25
CA THR A 840 2.32 -12.80 17.31
C THR A 840 1.26 -11.73 17.27
N HIS A 841 0.31 -11.83 16.32
CA HIS A 841 -0.79 -10.88 16.17
C HIS A 841 -2.11 -11.56 15.85
N PHE A 842 -3.16 -11.22 16.63
CA PHE A 842 -4.52 -11.66 16.39
C PHE A 842 -5.24 -10.76 15.40
N VAL A 843 -6.01 -11.39 14.51
CA VAL A 843 -7.05 -10.68 13.76
C VAL A 843 -8.06 -10.08 14.74
N ALA A 844 -8.46 -8.84 14.53
CA ALA A 844 -9.48 -8.23 15.39
C ALA A 844 -10.75 -9.09 15.44
N LEU A 845 -11.27 -9.32 16.63
CA LEU A 845 -12.60 -9.91 16.82
C LEU A 845 -13.66 -9.01 16.16
N ARG A 846 -14.94 -9.43 16.21
CA ARG A 846 -16.02 -8.64 15.62
C ARG A 846 -15.98 -7.19 16.12
N THR A 847 -15.91 -6.25 15.19
CA THR A 847 -15.93 -4.82 15.47
C THR A 847 -17.10 -4.16 14.77
N TYR A 848 -17.57 -3.08 15.35
CA TYR A 848 -18.67 -2.27 14.84
C TYR A 848 -18.20 -0.83 14.67
N SER A 849 -18.67 -0.17 13.62
CA SER A 849 -18.52 1.28 13.49
C SER A 849 -19.76 1.90 12.85
N GLY A 850 -20.11 3.08 13.33
CA GLY A 850 -21.18 3.90 12.77
C GLY A 850 -20.62 5.26 12.35
N ALA A 851 -21.00 5.75 11.16
CA ALA A 851 -20.56 7.03 10.65
C ALA A 851 -21.72 7.87 10.15
N ILE A 852 -21.63 9.18 10.39
CA ILE A 852 -22.51 10.20 9.81
C ILE A 852 -21.66 11.20 9.04
N GLY A 853 -22.05 11.47 7.80
CA GLY A 853 -21.38 12.39 6.90
C GLY A 853 -22.30 13.51 6.44
N PHE A 854 -21.70 14.67 6.20
CA PHE A 854 -22.35 15.81 5.57
C PHE A 854 -21.59 16.14 4.28
N VAL A 855 -22.29 16.06 3.15
CA VAL A 855 -21.78 16.40 1.82
C VAL A 855 -22.37 17.76 1.41
N PHE A 856 -21.58 18.62 0.79
CA PHE A 856 -21.97 19.96 0.38
C PHE A 856 -21.29 20.40 -0.92
#